data_9e52225183d9b2923dc1660b4206d92d
#
_entry.id   9e52225183d9b2923dc1660b4206d92d
#
_cell.length_a   1.000
_cell.length_b   1.000
_cell.length_c   1.000
_cell.angle_alpha   90.00
_cell.angle_beta   90.00
_cell.angle_gamma   90.00
#
_symmetry.space_group_name_H-M   'P 1'
#
loop_
_entity.id
_entity.type
_entity.pdbx_description
1 polymer ?
#
loop_
_entity_poly.entity_id
_entity_poly.type
_entity_poly.pdbx_seq_one_letter_code
_entity_poly.pdbx_strand_id
1 'polypeptide(L)'
;MSGVEAEPVVPGNTTYGAVLLALDPSVEEVHSVLVEMDERHVPDSGAQGLFTRLRAEGVLTAVVTARQELPSEFLADVVVAADPPDDDPEGPLSGRPHRHPPSASLRLASRQLEVDPEHVVVVTDSHRLVRTAVTEGFGLVVGLGDADRRGPLLAAGAHFVVDDLEALDLPLAPVSGTAAWGGGSGGDSPWNLTYTSFDARQEGLRESLCTLGNGYMATRGAASEARAGGPHYPGTYLAGVYNRLRTDVDGLTVEDEHLVNAPDWTMLQYRVGNGYWYLPTEENALDYAQDLDVRTGVLTRSLRFRDDVGRTTRVTTRRFVSQDQRHLAGQETVFEAEDWSGTLTVRSMVDADVANRNVREYSSLADHHLGAVTVEDLGPGTVLVDTVTSQSQIHLAVAMRTRVLEESRARRSGSMVPVTPAPRVTGHEMRIGMAAGEAVRVEKIVALTTSRDRAISTPALAAAGALAQAGTFEELLSRHVAAWQALWSAFAVATGTGGQEGLAVNLNTFHVLQSVAAAGPDLDAGVPARGLHGEGYRGHIFWDEMFVYPMLTLRRPEWTRSMLAYRYRRLEEARAAARRAGHAGAMFPWQSGSDGREETPTVLFNPRTGRWIPDNSRLQHHVGLAIAHSVWQYFQSTADTRFLVEEGAELMVEVARFFAGLVVHDPRDDRYDITGVMGPDEFHDGYPGTPGSGLRNNAYTNVMTAWLLTRTLEMIDRLGQDYGGPLWQRLDLRDDELVNWKRIRTRLRVPFLAGGVLAQFEGYGDLPEFSWEKYQERYGRIGRLDLILDAEGLSTNDYRLSKQADVLMLLYLFSDRELRELLEQMGYAFPPEAVQATVAFYRTRSAHGSTLSNVVHSWVESRLDRRGSWSFLTRALSSDLVDAQGDTTREGIHLGAMAGSVDILTRCYTGLEIREDMLWFRPAIPPQVPEVTFSIHYRDQPIQIELTPAALRLYLGPGPALPVRVWVDGEVHELRAGEIRHFPVAVPDA
;
A
#
# COMPACT_ATOMS: atom_id res chain seq x y z
N MET A 1 -19.94 -21.88 -25.42
CA MET A 1 -21.16 -21.45 -24.76
C MET A 1 -21.66 -22.61 -23.93
N SER A 2 -21.20 -22.73 -22.74
CA SER A 2 -21.72 -23.60 -21.70
C SER A 2 -21.63 -22.75 -20.43
N GLY A 3 -22.79 -22.55 -19.78
CA GLY A 3 -22.91 -21.74 -18.60
C GLY A 3 -21.98 -22.25 -17.51
N VAL A 4 -21.15 -21.38 -17.02
CA VAL A 4 -20.38 -21.63 -15.80
C VAL A 4 -21.30 -21.24 -14.66
N GLU A 5 -21.80 -22.22 -13.94
CA GLU A 5 -22.51 -22.05 -12.67
C GLU A 5 -21.52 -21.46 -11.67
N ALA A 6 -21.68 -20.20 -11.34
CA ALA A 6 -21.02 -19.64 -10.18
C ALA A 6 -21.80 -20.08 -8.93
N GLU A 7 -21.21 -20.90 -8.08
CA GLU A 7 -21.79 -21.16 -6.79
C GLU A 7 -21.75 -19.90 -5.93
N PRO A 8 -22.83 -19.57 -5.20
CA PRO A 8 -22.84 -18.44 -4.33
C PRO A 8 -21.90 -18.72 -3.17
N VAL A 9 -21.19 -17.69 -2.78
CA VAL A 9 -20.63 -17.65 -1.44
C VAL A 9 -21.81 -17.69 -0.47
N VAL A 10 -22.10 -18.85 0.07
CA VAL A 10 -23.10 -18.96 1.15
C VAL A 10 -22.44 -18.40 2.38
N PRO A 11 -23.02 -17.39 3.00
CA PRO A 11 -22.48 -16.85 4.22
C PRO A 11 -22.85 -17.73 5.41
N GLY A 12 -21.92 -18.54 5.83
CA GLY A 12 -21.82 -18.82 7.25
C GLY A 12 -20.80 -17.81 7.76
N ASN A 13 -21.22 -16.70 8.33
CA ASN A 13 -20.37 -15.64 8.90
C ASN A 13 -19.37 -14.93 7.97
N THR A 14 -19.65 -14.77 6.70
CA THR A 14 -18.87 -13.83 5.86
C THR A 14 -19.53 -12.45 5.94
N THR A 15 -18.81 -11.52 6.53
CA THR A 15 -19.18 -10.12 6.46
C THR A 15 -19.31 -9.68 5.01
N TYR A 16 -20.26 -8.84 4.73
CA TYR A 16 -20.67 -8.31 3.44
C TYR A 16 -19.57 -7.82 2.52
N GLY A 17 -18.39 -7.46 3.06
CA GLY A 17 -17.23 -7.12 2.26
C GLY A 17 -16.89 -8.15 1.19
N ALA A 18 -17.08 -9.45 1.45
CA ALA A 18 -16.78 -10.52 0.50
C ALA A 18 -17.87 -10.70 -0.57
N VAL A 19 -19.10 -10.36 -0.28
CA VAL A 19 -20.24 -10.46 -1.23
C VAL A 19 -20.30 -9.22 -2.13
N LEU A 20 -20.01 -8.04 -1.59
CA LEU A 20 -19.87 -6.80 -2.38
C LEU A 20 -18.70 -6.83 -3.38
N LEU A 21 -17.64 -7.60 -3.10
CA LEU A 21 -16.50 -7.76 -4.01
C LEU A 21 -16.86 -8.46 -5.33
N ALA A 22 -17.97 -9.17 -5.39
CA ALA A 22 -18.49 -9.79 -6.61
C ALA A 22 -19.52 -8.93 -7.35
N LEU A 23 -19.82 -7.71 -6.84
CA LEU A 23 -20.88 -6.85 -7.33
C LEU A 23 -20.32 -5.60 -8.00
N ASP A 24 -21.16 -4.98 -8.83
CA ASP A 24 -20.86 -3.71 -9.47
C ASP A 24 -20.40 -2.67 -8.42
N PRO A 25 -19.22 -2.05 -8.61
CA PRO A 25 -18.67 -1.07 -7.67
C PRO A 25 -19.54 0.17 -7.42
N SER A 26 -20.67 0.31 -8.10
CA SER A 26 -21.60 1.44 -7.95
C SER A 26 -22.55 1.36 -6.75
N VAL A 27 -22.60 0.24 -6.01
CA VAL A 27 -23.52 0.10 -4.86
C VAL A 27 -22.78 0.44 -3.56
N GLU A 28 -22.71 1.72 -3.23
CA GLU A 28 -21.99 2.19 -2.05
C GLU A 28 -22.80 2.08 -0.75
N GLU A 29 -24.13 2.19 -0.81
CA GLU A 29 -25.01 2.16 0.37
C GLU A 29 -26.36 1.53 0.03
N VAL A 30 -26.83 0.61 0.88
CA VAL A 30 -28.17 0.04 0.77
C VAL A 30 -29.16 0.89 1.58
N HIS A 31 -29.92 1.73 0.91
CA HIS A 31 -30.93 2.58 1.54
C HIS A 31 -32.29 1.89 1.67
N SER A 32 -32.52 0.87 0.84
CA SER A 32 -33.76 0.08 0.93
C SER A 32 -33.62 -1.31 0.31
N VAL A 33 -34.45 -2.23 0.79
CA VAL A 33 -34.54 -3.60 0.28
C VAL A 33 -35.94 -3.87 -0.23
N LEU A 34 -36.04 -4.36 -1.45
CA LEU A 34 -37.29 -4.71 -2.10
C LEU A 34 -37.34 -6.23 -2.29
N VAL A 35 -38.28 -6.90 -1.64
CA VAL A 35 -38.47 -8.35 -1.73
C VAL A 35 -39.74 -8.66 -2.52
N GLU A 36 -39.62 -9.48 -3.56
CA GLU A 36 -40.79 -10.03 -4.25
C GLU A 36 -41.14 -11.41 -3.75
N MET A 37 -42.41 -11.63 -3.53
CA MET A 37 -42.99 -12.91 -3.08
C MET A 37 -44.04 -13.45 -4.07
N ASP A 38 -43.82 -14.67 -4.57
CA ASP A 38 -44.79 -15.42 -5.38
C ASP A 38 -45.97 -15.93 -4.53
N GLU A 39 -47.15 -16.15 -5.15
CA GLU A 39 -48.34 -16.69 -4.50
C GLU A 39 -48.14 -18.08 -3.85
N ARG A 40 -47.09 -18.81 -4.25
CA ARG A 40 -46.82 -20.18 -3.79
C ARG A 40 -45.93 -20.27 -2.56
N HIS A 41 -45.24 -19.19 -2.21
CA HIS A 41 -44.38 -19.17 -1.03
C HIS A 41 -45.08 -18.45 0.13
N VAL A 42 -45.31 -19.17 1.20
CA VAL A 42 -45.70 -18.58 2.50
C VAL A 42 -44.46 -17.85 3.02
N PRO A 43 -44.60 -16.60 3.52
CA PRO A 43 -43.50 -15.98 4.25
C PRO A 43 -43.06 -16.92 5.36
N ASP A 44 -41.88 -17.50 5.22
CA ASP A 44 -41.27 -18.32 6.25
C ASP A 44 -40.67 -17.42 7.35
N SER A 45 -40.12 -18.04 8.38
CA SER A 45 -39.43 -17.33 9.45
C SER A 45 -38.22 -16.51 8.96
N GLY A 46 -37.64 -16.88 7.82
CA GLY A 46 -36.47 -16.21 7.22
C GLY A 46 -36.79 -14.82 6.67
N ALA A 47 -37.87 -14.68 5.90
CA ALA A 47 -38.29 -13.37 5.40
C ALA A 47 -38.64 -12.40 6.54
N GLN A 48 -39.36 -12.87 7.55
CA GLN A 48 -39.70 -12.06 8.71
C GLN A 48 -38.46 -11.69 9.54
N GLY A 49 -37.53 -12.61 9.69
CA GLY A 49 -36.23 -12.37 10.33
C GLY A 49 -35.41 -11.30 9.60
N LEU A 50 -35.33 -11.36 8.25
CA LEU A 50 -34.66 -10.36 7.43
C LEU A 50 -35.28 -8.97 7.60
N PHE A 51 -36.60 -8.84 7.47
CA PHE A 51 -37.30 -7.54 7.61
C PHE A 51 -37.12 -6.95 9.00
N THR A 52 -37.16 -7.80 10.07
CA THR A 52 -36.92 -7.36 11.43
C THR A 52 -35.50 -6.80 11.61
N ARG A 53 -34.50 -7.45 11.04
CA ARG A 53 -33.11 -6.97 11.10
C ARG A 53 -32.96 -5.65 10.33
N LEU A 54 -33.43 -5.59 9.08
CA LEU A 54 -33.35 -4.40 8.23
C LEU A 54 -33.96 -3.18 8.91
N ARG A 55 -35.10 -3.37 9.55
CA ARG A 55 -35.79 -2.30 10.26
C ARG A 55 -35.10 -1.86 11.53
N ALA A 56 -34.47 -2.79 12.25
CA ALA A 56 -33.63 -2.46 13.42
C ALA A 56 -32.42 -1.60 13.03
N GLU A 57 -31.93 -1.75 11.82
CA GLU A 57 -30.81 -0.97 11.23
C GLU A 57 -31.30 0.31 10.50
N GLY A 58 -32.61 0.60 10.53
CA GLY A 58 -33.19 1.80 9.91
C GLY A 58 -33.29 1.76 8.38
N VAL A 59 -33.22 0.57 7.76
CA VAL A 59 -33.33 0.38 6.32
C VAL A 59 -34.79 0.28 5.91
N LEU A 60 -35.20 1.07 4.91
CA LEU A 60 -36.55 1.04 4.37
C LEU A 60 -36.80 -0.25 3.58
N THR A 61 -38.00 -0.81 3.74
CA THR A 61 -38.35 -2.10 3.18
C THR A 61 -39.61 -2.02 2.32
N ALA A 62 -39.61 -2.67 1.15
CA ALA A 62 -40.78 -2.80 0.32
C ALA A 62 -41.02 -4.24 -0.11
N VAL A 63 -42.28 -4.61 -0.25
CA VAL A 63 -42.70 -5.89 -0.82
C VAL A 63 -43.49 -5.68 -2.08
N VAL A 64 -43.08 -6.35 -3.16
CA VAL A 64 -43.85 -6.46 -4.40
C VAL A 64 -44.47 -7.87 -4.43
N THR A 65 -45.82 -7.95 -4.43
CA THR A 65 -46.48 -9.25 -4.30
C THR A 65 -47.79 -9.28 -5.15
N ALA A 66 -48.12 -10.44 -5.71
CA ALA A 66 -49.39 -10.70 -6.37
C ALA A 66 -50.54 -11.03 -5.36
N ARG A 67 -50.24 -11.21 -4.09
CA ARG A 67 -51.24 -11.49 -3.05
C ARG A 67 -52.06 -10.25 -2.72
N GLN A 68 -53.37 -10.48 -2.39
CA GLN A 68 -54.26 -9.38 -2.01
C GLN A 68 -54.06 -8.90 -0.59
N GLU A 69 -53.49 -9.75 0.30
CA GLU A 69 -53.21 -9.42 1.68
C GLU A 69 -51.96 -10.18 2.16
N LEU A 70 -51.02 -9.46 2.79
CA LEU A 70 -49.90 -10.06 3.54
C LEU A 70 -50.38 -10.44 4.96
N PRO A 71 -49.80 -11.46 5.58
CA PRO A 71 -50.08 -11.76 6.98
C PRO A 71 -49.85 -10.53 7.89
N SER A 72 -50.68 -10.32 8.89
CA SER A 72 -50.64 -9.15 9.78
C SER A 72 -49.31 -8.99 10.55
N GLU A 73 -48.50 -10.03 10.58
CA GLU A 73 -47.18 -10.08 11.23
C GLU A 73 -46.06 -9.55 10.31
N PHE A 74 -46.35 -9.33 9.01
CA PHE A 74 -45.38 -8.91 8.03
C PHE A 74 -45.32 -7.38 7.98
N LEU A 75 -44.25 -6.82 8.50
CA LEU A 75 -44.03 -5.39 8.63
C LEU A 75 -43.08 -4.88 7.50
N ALA A 76 -43.64 -4.50 6.36
CA ALA A 76 -42.92 -3.75 5.33
C ALA A 76 -43.35 -2.28 5.32
N ASP A 77 -42.45 -1.36 4.97
CA ASP A 77 -42.75 0.07 4.91
C ASP A 77 -43.63 0.41 3.70
N VAL A 78 -43.50 -0.35 2.61
CA VAL A 78 -44.29 -0.22 1.37
C VAL A 78 -44.69 -1.59 0.86
N VAL A 79 -45.95 -1.72 0.44
CA VAL A 79 -46.47 -2.92 -0.25
C VAL A 79 -47.04 -2.53 -1.60
N VAL A 80 -46.51 -3.11 -2.66
CA VAL A 80 -46.95 -2.86 -4.05
C VAL A 80 -47.54 -4.13 -4.63
N ALA A 81 -48.79 -4.04 -5.09
CA ALA A 81 -49.47 -5.15 -5.77
C ALA A 81 -49.02 -5.27 -7.24
N ALA A 82 -48.52 -6.47 -7.61
CA ALA A 82 -48.14 -6.82 -8.97
C ALA A 82 -49.13 -7.79 -9.64
N ASP A 83 -49.11 -7.87 -10.97
CA ASP A 83 -49.86 -8.91 -11.70
C ASP A 83 -49.13 -10.25 -11.56
N PRO A 84 -49.87 -11.38 -11.35
CA PRO A 84 -49.25 -12.71 -11.35
C PRO A 84 -48.56 -12.96 -12.71
N PRO A 85 -47.48 -13.71 -12.74
CA PRO A 85 -46.81 -14.07 -13.99
C PRO A 85 -47.78 -14.90 -14.86
N ASP A 86 -48.04 -14.44 -16.06
CA ASP A 86 -48.78 -15.22 -17.07
C ASP A 86 -47.86 -16.34 -17.61
N ASP A 87 -48.17 -17.57 -17.23
CA ASP A 87 -47.55 -18.79 -17.82
C ASP A 87 -48.29 -19.20 -19.13
N ASP A 88 -49.25 -18.40 -19.65
CA ASP A 88 -50.04 -18.72 -20.82
C ASP A 88 -50.08 -17.55 -21.83
N PRO A 89 -49.52 -17.69 -23.05
CA PRO A 89 -49.48 -16.62 -24.06
C PRO A 89 -50.82 -16.37 -24.83
N GLU A 90 -51.87 -17.16 -24.60
CA GLU A 90 -53.10 -17.07 -25.41
C GLU A 90 -54.40 -17.09 -24.58
N GLY A 91 -54.67 -16.13 -23.70
CA GLY A 91 -55.93 -15.96 -23.01
C GLY A 91 -56.57 -14.58 -23.15
N PRO A 92 -57.93 -14.44 -23.39
CA PRO A 92 -58.52 -13.17 -23.70
C PRO A 92 -58.65 -12.22 -22.49
N LEU A 93 -58.27 -10.97 -22.73
CA LEU A 93 -58.41 -9.83 -21.83
C LEU A 93 -59.87 -9.58 -21.46
N SER A 94 -60.29 -9.81 -20.23
CA SER A 94 -61.57 -9.35 -19.72
C SER A 94 -61.50 -8.82 -18.30
N GLY A 95 -61.57 -7.51 -18.14
CA GLY A 95 -62.30 -6.83 -17.05
C GLY A 95 -61.76 -6.90 -15.63
N ARG A 96 -60.44 -6.79 -15.37
CA ARG A 96 -59.90 -6.59 -14.03
C ARG A 96 -59.28 -5.18 -13.83
N PRO A 97 -59.29 -4.60 -12.63
CA PRO A 97 -58.70 -3.28 -12.39
C PRO A 97 -57.21 -3.28 -12.74
N HIS A 98 -56.73 -2.18 -13.33
CA HIS A 98 -55.38 -2.01 -13.81
C HIS A 98 -54.32 -2.32 -12.69
N ARG A 99 -53.64 -3.44 -12.85
CA ARG A 99 -52.42 -3.78 -12.10
C ARG A 99 -51.21 -3.38 -12.94
N HIS A 100 -50.15 -3.10 -12.28
CA HIS A 100 -48.95 -2.57 -12.93
C HIS A 100 -48.10 -3.71 -13.54
N PRO A 101 -47.51 -3.56 -14.73
CA PRO A 101 -46.53 -4.51 -15.24
C PRO A 101 -45.27 -4.54 -14.30
N PRO A 102 -44.49 -5.62 -14.28
CA PRO A 102 -43.39 -5.80 -13.35
C PRO A 102 -42.41 -4.62 -13.26
N SER A 103 -42.06 -4.00 -14.38
CA SER A 103 -41.21 -2.80 -14.43
C SER A 103 -41.84 -1.59 -13.73
N ALA A 104 -43.17 -1.43 -13.87
CA ALA A 104 -43.90 -0.35 -13.23
C ALA A 104 -44.03 -0.58 -11.70
N SER A 105 -44.14 -1.84 -11.26
CA SER A 105 -44.19 -2.20 -9.84
C SER A 105 -42.86 -1.93 -9.11
N LEU A 106 -41.71 -2.30 -9.69
CA LEU A 106 -40.41 -2.02 -9.13
C LEU A 106 -40.14 -0.51 -9.02
N ARG A 107 -40.40 0.25 -10.08
CA ARG A 107 -40.28 1.72 -10.08
C ARG A 107 -41.24 2.39 -9.10
N LEU A 108 -42.45 1.84 -8.94
CA LEU A 108 -43.44 2.38 -8.02
C LEU A 108 -42.98 2.16 -6.57
N ALA A 109 -42.44 0.99 -6.26
CA ALA A 109 -41.88 0.70 -4.95
C ALA A 109 -40.69 1.63 -4.61
N SER A 110 -39.73 1.79 -5.52
CA SER A 110 -38.60 2.72 -5.38
C SER A 110 -39.07 4.17 -5.15
N ARG A 111 -40.08 4.64 -5.92
CA ARG A 111 -40.67 5.98 -5.71
C ARG A 111 -41.38 6.13 -4.40
N GLN A 112 -42.09 5.11 -3.94
CA GLN A 112 -42.80 5.14 -2.66
C GLN A 112 -41.87 5.09 -1.46
N LEU A 113 -40.67 4.50 -1.64
CA LEU A 113 -39.61 4.52 -0.66
C LEU A 113 -38.80 5.84 -0.68
N GLU A 114 -38.98 6.68 -1.74
CA GLU A 114 -38.20 7.90 -2.00
C GLU A 114 -36.69 7.64 -2.14
N VAL A 115 -36.33 6.47 -2.70
CA VAL A 115 -34.94 6.04 -2.90
C VAL A 115 -34.70 5.79 -4.39
N ASP A 116 -33.55 6.26 -4.91
CA ASP A 116 -33.15 6.03 -6.29
C ASP A 116 -32.87 4.53 -6.54
N PRO A 117 -33.20 3.97 -7.72
CA PRO A 117 -33.02 2.54 -8.01
C PRO A 117 -31.61 2.01 -7.77
N GLU A 118 -30.58 2.81 -8.02
CA GLU A 118 -29.18 2.44 -7.83
C GLU A 118 -28.81 2.17 -6.34
N HIS A 119 -29.60 2.64 -5.39
CA HIS A 119 -29.44 2.43 -3.95
C HIS A 119 -30.43 1.39 -3.38
N VAL A 120 -31.13 0.66 -4.25
CA VAL A 120 -32.14 -0.34 -3.85
C VAL A 120 -31.63 -1.74 -4.15
N VAL A 121 -31.72 -2.62 -3.16
CA VAL A 121 -31.50 -4.07 -3.34
C VAL A 121 -32.85 -4.71 -3.71
N VAL A 122 -32.85 -5.47 -4.82
CA VAL A 122 -33.99 -6.26 -5.25
C VAL A 122 -33.71 -7.73 -4.99
N VAL A 123 -34.57 -8.39 -4.20
CA VAL A 123 -34.50 -9.83 -3.95
C VAL A 123 -35.73 -10.49 -4.56
N THR A 124 -35.52 -11.45 -5.49
CA THR A 124 -36.63 -12.10 -6.20
C THR A 124 -36.31 -13.52 -6.65
N ASP A 125 -37.30 -14.39 -6.69
CA ASP A 125 -37.19 -15.74 -7.28
C ASP A 125 -37.58 -15.78 -8.78
N SER A 126 -37.93 -14.62 -9.36
CA SER A 126 -38.40 -14.48 -10.72
C SER A 126 -37.29 -14.04 -11.68
N HIS A 127 -36.88 -14.93 -12.60
CA HIS A 127 -35.88 -14.59 -13.63
C HIS A 127 -36.32 -13.43 -14.54
N ARG A 128 -37.63 -13.17 -14.65
CA ARG A 128 -38.18 -12.03 -15.40
C ARG A 128 -37.95 -10.72 -14.65
N LEU A 129 -38.17 -10.70 -13.34
CA LEU A 129 -37.93 -9.53 -12.52
C LEU A 129 -36.44 -9.25 -12.31
N VAL A 130 -35.61 -10.28 -12.20
CA VAL A 130 -34.16 -10.10 -12.26
C VAL A 130 -33.78 -9.31 -13.51
N ARG A 131 -34.20 -9.72 -14.70
CA ARG A 131 -33.92 -8.97 -15.93
C ARG A 131 -34.46 -7.55 -15.90
N THR A 132 -35.63 -7.37 -15.36
CA THR A 132 -36.27 -6.05 -15.25
C THR A 132 -35.46 -5.15 -14.30
N ALA A 133 -35.13 -5.63 -13.13
CA ALA A 133 -34.34 -4.88 -12.14
C ALA A 133 -32.96 -4.47 -12.68
N VAL A 134 -32.27 -5.39 -13.34
CA VAL A 134 -30.98 -5.09 -14.01
C VAL A 134 -31.15 -4.05 -15.11
N THR A 135 -32.21 -4.17 -15.95
CA THR A 135 -32.45 -3.22 -17.03
C THR A 135 -32.85 -1.83 -16.54
N GLU A 136 -33.51 -1.75 -15.39
CA GLU A 136 -33.96 -0.52 -14.75
C GLU A 136 -32.88 0.14 -13.88
N GLY A 137 -31.69 -0.48 -13.77
CA GLY A 137 -30.53 0.08 -13.03
C GLY A 137 -30.62 -0.03 -11.51
N PHE A 138 -31.29 -1.06 -10.98
CA PHE A 138 -31.26 -1.33 -9.55
C PHE A 138 -29.88 -1.76 -9.11
N GLY A 139 -29.42 -1.23 -7.97
CA GLY A 139 -28.04 -1.35 -7.53
C GLY A 139 -27.59 -2.78 -7.25
N LEU A 140 -28.43 -3.57 -6.58
CA LEU A 140 -28.16 -4.97 -6.29
C LEU A 140 -29.38 -5.84 -6.60
N VAL A 141 -29.20 -6.90 -7.38
CA VAL A 141 -30.26 -7.85 -7.72
C VAL A 141 -29.88 -9.25 -7.26
N VAL A 142 -30.55 -9.74 -6.26
CA VAL A 142 -30.34 -11.05 -5.62
C VAL A 142 -31.42 -12.02 -6.09
N GLY A 143 -31.01 -13.16 -6.63
CA GLY A 143 -31.90 -14.27 -6.93
C GLY A 143 -32.20 -15.08 -5.67
N LEU A 144 -33.46 -15.51 -5.49
CA LEU A 144 -33.84 -16.44 -4.45
C LEU A 144 -34.22 -17.78 -5.08
N GLY A 145 -33.49 -18.85 -4.79
CA GLY A 145 -33.82 -20.17 -5.33
C GLY A 145 -32.78 -21.24 -5.09
N ASP A 146 -33.26 -22.50 -5.09
CA ASP A 146 -32.44 -23.68 -4.94
C ASP A 146 -31.51 -23.96 -6.13
N ALA A 147 -30.78 -25.07 -6.11
CA ALA A 147 -29.82 -25.46 -7.12
C ALA A 147 -30.40 -25.53 -8.55
N ASP A 148 -31.67 -25.86 -8.72
CA ASP A 148 -32.31 -25.97 -10.03
C ASP A 148 -32.66 -24.58 -10.61
N ARG A 149 -32.98 -23.59 -9.79
CA ARG A 149 -33.32 -22.22 -10.17
C ARG A 149 -32.11 -21.30 -10.33
N ARG A 150 -31.00 -21.63 -9.72
CA ARG A 150 -29.76 -20.84 -9.72
C ARG A 150 -29.28 -20.47 -11.13
N GLY A 151 -29.14 -21.46 -12.01
CA GLY A 151 -28.68 -21.23 -13.38
C GLY A 151 -29.56 -20.22 -14.16
N PRO A 152 -30.88 -20.40 -14.20
CA PRO A 152 -31.80 -19.47 -14.83
C PRO A 152 -31.77 -18.04 -14.24
N LEU A 153 -31.62 -17.89 -12.92
CA LEU A 153 -31.57 -16.57 -12.26
C LEU A 153 -30.26 -15.83 -12.57
N LEU A 154 -29.11 -16.52 -12.52
CA LEU A 154 -27.83 -15.95 -12.93
C LEU A 154 -27.81 -15.60 -14.45
N ALA A 155 -28.38 -16.45 -15.29
CA ALA A 155 -28.50 -16.17 -16.72
C ALA A 155 -29.43 -14.98 -17.02
N ALA A 156 -30.35 -14.65 -16.11
CA ALA A 156 -31.18 -13.48 -16.19
C ALA A 156 -30.49 -12.19 -15.76
N GLY A 157 -29.32 -12.28 -15.12
CA GLY A 157 -28.48 -11.17 -14.68
C GLY A 157 -28.49 -10.93 -13.18
N ALA A 158 -29.00 -11.86 -12.35
CA ALA A 158 -28.83 -11.76 -10.91
C ALA A 158 -27.33 -11.71 -10.55
N HIS A 159 -26.97 -10.82 -9.63
CA HIS A 159 -25.60 -10.68 -9.19
C HIS A 159 -25.13 -11.91 -8.41
N PHE A 160 -26.01 -12.49 -7.61
CA PHE A 160 -25.84 -13.80 -6.95
C PHE A 160 -27.21 -14.39 -6.58
N VAL A 161 -27.22 -15.67 -6.19
CA VAL A 161 -28.45 -16.40 -5.82
C VAL A 161 -28.24 -17.04 -4.44
N VAL A 162 -29.20 -16.83 -3.56
CA VAL A 162 -29.30 -17.44 -2.23
C VAL A 162 -30.46 -18.41 -2.16
N ASP A 163 -30.35 -19.46 -1.37
CA ASP A 163 -31.40 -20.46 -1.17
C ASP A 163 -32.37 -20.07 -0.06
N ASP A 164 -31.92 -19.21 0.85
CA ASP A 164 -32.67 -18.75 2.02
C ASP A 164 -32.40 -17.27 2.31
N LEU A 165 -33.44 -16.53 2.69
CA LEU A 165 -33.38 -15.13 3.11
C LEU A 165 -32.67 -14.93 4.46
N GLU A 166 -32.64 -15.94 5.32
CA GLU A 166 -31.84 -15.89 6.57
C GLU A 166 -30.34 -15.81 6.32
N ALA A 167 -29.91 -16.37 5.19
CA ALA A 167 -28.52 -16.34 4.77
C ALA A 167 -28.10 -14.99 4.14
N LEU A 168 -29.05 -14.09 3.89
CA LEU A 168 -28.79 -12.78 3.27
C LEU A 168 -28.33 -11.78 4.35
N ASP A 169 -27.03 -11.54 4.38
CA ASP A 169 -26.40 -10.50 5.21
C ASP A 169 -26.07 -9.30 4.32
N LEU A 170 -26.77 -8.18 4.47
CA LEU A 170 -26.65 -6.98 3.64
C LEU A 170 -25.83 -5.89 4.35
N PRO A 171 -24.87 -5.17 3.70
CA PRO A 171 -24.16 -4.04 4.31
C PRO A 171 -25.17 -2.90 4.49
N LEU A 172 -25.66 -2.76 5.69
CA LEU A 172 -26.63 -1.76 6.01
C LEU A 172 -25.91 -0.52 6.52
N ALA A 173 -25.95 0.56 5.73
CA ALA A 173 -25.64 1.87 6.27
C ALA A 173 -26.87 2.41 7.00
N PRO A 174 -26.74 2.90 8.24
CA PRO A 174 -27.85 3.60 8.88
C PRO A 174 -28.21 4.84 8.06
N VAL A 175 -29.49 5.07 7.80
CA VAL A 175 -29.99 6.32 7.21
C VAL A 175 -29.65 7.45 8.18
N SER A 176 -28.50 8.04 8.05
CA SER A 176 -28.15 9.28 8.71
C SER A 176 -28.75 10.43 7.90
N GLY A 177 -29.92 10.85 8.35
CA GLY A 177 -30.35 12.21 8.06
C GLY A 177 -29.19 13.13 8.44
N THR A 178 -28.91 14.14 7.61
CA THR A 178 -27.94 15.22 7.78
C THR A 178 -27.30 15.26 9.17
N ALA A 179 -26.22 14.50 9.38
CA ALA A 179 -25.45 14.57 10.60
C ALA A 179 -24.74 15.91 10.62
N ALA A 180 -25.33 16.84 11.33
CA ALA A 180 -24.58 17.97 11.89
C ALA A 180 -23.40 17.35 12.64
N TRP A 181 -22.18 17.74 12.32
CA TRP A 181 -20.95 17.36 13.00
C TRP A 181 -21.03 17.79 14.48
N GLY A 182 -21.69 16.97 15.30
CA GLY A 182 -21.70 17.10 16.74
C GLY A 182 -20.52 16.32 17.29
N GLY A 183 -19.65 17.00 18.03
CA GLY A 183 -18.45 16.44 18.63
C GLY A 183 -18.76 15.16 19.45
N GLY A 184 -18.47 14.02 18.85
CA GLY A 184 -18.39 12.73 19.48
C GLY A 184 -16.94 12.26 19.37
N SER A 185 -16.39 11.81 20.48
CA SER A 185 -15.05 11.28 20.62
C SER A 185 -14.70 10.34 19.45
N GLY A 186 -13.90 10.83 18.51
CA GLY A 186 -13.33 10.01 17.45
C GLY A 186 -12.47 8.91 18.05
N GLY A 187 -12.77 7.63 17.75
CA GLY A 187 -11.96 6.59 18.32
C GLY A 187 -12.12 5.17 17.84
N ASP A 188 -13.15 4.79 17.10
CA ASP A 188 -13.36 3.37 16.82
C ASP A 188 -13.44 2.96 15.34
N SER A 189 -13.32 3.90 14.40
CA SER A 189 -13.31 3.54 12.98
C SER A 189 -11.95 2.97 12.56
N PRO A 190 -11.89 1.77 12.00
CA PRO A 190 -10.65 1.22 11.46
C PRO A 190 -10.21 1.89 10.13
N TRP A 191 -10.95 2.89 9.65
CA TRP A 191 -10.74 3.54 8.37
C TRP A 191 -10.34 5.01 8.46
N ASN A 192 -10.46 5.64 9.63
CA ASN A 192 -10.26 7.08 9.78
C ASN A 192 -9.08 7.40 10.69
N LEU A 193 -8.10 8.14 10.17
CA LEU A 193 -7.04 8.76 10.96
C LEU A 193 -7.43 10.21 11.25
N THR A 194 -7.86 10.48 12.49
CA THR A 194 -8.46 11.76 12.85
C THR A 194 -7.64 12.51 13.90
N TYR A 195 -7.40 13.80 13.65
CA TYR A 195 -6.80 14.73 14.58
C TYR A 195 -7.78 15.85 14.90
N THR A 196 -8.05 16.09 16.19
CA THR A 196 -9.07 17.04 16.66
C THR A 196 -8.51 18.34 17.19
N SER A 197 -7.21 18.57 17.09
CA SER A 197 -6.55 19.80 17.49
C SER A 197 -5.35 20.10 16.59
N PHE A 198 -5.07 21.38 16.37
CA PHE A 198 -3.81 21.79 15.76
C PHE A 198 -2.67 21.67 16.80
N ASP A 199 -1.54 21.09 16.42
CA ASP A 199 -0.32 21.03 17.23
C ASP A 199 0.89 21.23 16.30
N ALA A 200 1.48 22.41 16.37
CA ALA A 200 2.60 22.80 15.51
C ALA A 200 3.82 21.84 15.60
N ARG A 201 4.00 21.14 16.72
CA ARG A 201 5.12 20.19 16.89
C ARG A 201 4.88 18.86 16.19
N GLN A 202 3.61 18.54 15.96
CA GLN A 202 3.19 17.29 15.33
C GLN A 202 2.89 17.43 13.83
N GLU A 203 2.84 18.66 13.30
CA GLU A 203 2.42 18.85 11.91
C GLU A 203 3.32 18.10 10.92
N GLY A 204 4.64 18.09 11.09
CA GLY A 204 5.52 17.34 10.20
C GLY A 204 5.23 15.83 10.13
N LEU A 205 4.89 15.21 11.28
CA LEU A 205 4.43 13.83 11.38
C LEU A 205 3.08 13.65 10.69
N ARG A 206 2.08 14.50 11.03
CA ARG A 206 0.72 14.43 10.49
C ARG A 206 0.69 14.63 8.98
N GLU A 207 1.50 15.56 8.45
CA GLU A 207 1.63 15.79 7.02
C GLU A 207 2.14 14.56 6.27
N SER A 208 3.08 13.82 6.86
CA SER A 208 3.57 12.57 6.29
C SER A 208 2.50 11.47 6.33
N LEU A 209 1.84 11.26 7.48
CA LEU A 209 0.79 10.26 7.64
C LEU A 209 -0.49 10.59 6.84
N CYS A 210 -0.78 11.87 6.60
CA CYS A 210 -1.91 12.31 5.78
C CYS A 210 -1.54 12.56 4.31
N THR A 211 -0.42 11.99 3.84
CA THR A 211 -0.04 12.03 2.43
C THR A 211 -1.09 11.32 1.58
N LEU A 212 -1.39 11.91 0.44
CA LEU A 212 -2.30 11.36 -0.58
C LEU A 212 -1.52 11.04 -1.84
N GLY A 213 -1.70 9.86 -2.40
CA GLY A 213 -0.96 9.42 -3.58
C GLY A 213 -1.66 8.34 -4.38
N ASN A 214 -1.12 8.04 -5.56
CA ASN A 214 -1.64 7.04 -6.48
C ASN A 214 -0.55 6.18 -7.15
N GLY A 215 0.69 6.25 -6.63
CA GLY A 215 1.85 5.54 -7.18
C GLY A 215 2.55 6.24 -8.34
N TYR A 216 1.92 7.22 -8.99
CA TYR A 216 2.56 8.12 -9.94
C TYR A 216 3.05 9.39 -9.25
N MET A 217 2.20 9.99 -8.43
CA MET A 217 2.53 11.15 -7.60
C MET A 217 1.92 11.00 -6.20
N ALA A 218 2.53 11.68 -5.24
CA ALA A 218 1.95 11.86 -3.92
C ALA A 218 2.20 13.28 -3.42
N THR A 219 1.28 13.77 -2.59
CA THR A 219 1.31 15.11 -1.98
C THR A 219 1.07 14.99 -0.49
N ARG A 220 1.96 15.59 0.31
CA ARG A 220 1.86 15.59 1.77
C ARG A 220 0.60 16.31 2.26
N GLY A 221 0.12 15.90 3.43
CA GLY A 221 -1.11 16.41 4.03
C GLY A 221 -1.02 17.82 4.65
N ALA A 222 -0.12 18.66 4.16
CA ALA A 222 0.09 20.01 4.67
C ALA A 222 -1.14 20.90 4.50
N ALA A 223 -1.28 21.89 5.40
CA ALA A 223 -2.33 22.89 5.30
C ALA A 223 -2.21 23.70 4.00
N SER A 224 -3.33 23.91 3.29
CA SER A 224 -3.34 24.62 1.99
C SER A 224 -2.86 26.06 2.08
N GLU A 225 -3.00 26.68 3.23
CA GLU A 225 -2.62 28.07 3.50
C GLU A 225 -1.11 28.22 3.73
N ALA A 226 -0.44 27.12 4.08
CA ALA A 226 0.96 27.12 4.48
C ALA A 226 1.91 27.14 3.29
N ARG A 227 3.14 27.55 3.56
CA ARG A 227 4.34 27.36 2.73
C ARG A 227 5.38 26.60 3.54
N ALA A 228 6.38 26.06 2.86
CA ALA A 228 7.51 25.43 3.54
C ALA A 228 8.17 26.39 4.52
N GLY A 229 8.31 25.95 5.77
CA GLY A 229 8.88 26.71 6.89
C GLY A 229 8.01 26.63 8.14
N GLY A 230 8.60 26.89 9.31
CA GLY A 230 7.95 26.67 10.61
C GLY A 230 7.53 25.21 10.79
N PRO A 231 6.27 24.93 11.16
CA PRO A 231 5.80 23.57 11.37
C PRO A 231 5.47 22.82 10.07
N HIS A 232 5.29 23.54 8.95
CA HIS A 232 4.75 22.97 7.70
C HIS A 232 5.84 22.67 6.67
N TYR A 233 5.65 21.54 5.99
CA TYR A 233 6.45 21.18 4.85
C TYR A 233 5.57 20.58 3.74
N PRO A 234 4.91 21.40 2.91
CA PRO A 234 4.21 20.92 1.75
C PRO A 234 5.22 20.31 0.76
N GLY A 235 4.99 19.08 0.34
CA GLY A 235 5.85 18.36 -0.59
C GLY A 235 5.02 17.56 -1.56
N THR A 236 5.41 17.58 -2.84
CA THR A 236 4.81 16.78 -3.90
C THR A 236 5.93 16.02 -4.60
N TYR A 237 5.80 14.70 -4.70
CA TYR A 237 6.82 13.83 -5.28
C TYR A 237 6.22 12.99 -6.40
N LEU A 238 6.98 12.85 -7.51
CA LEU A 238 6.61 12.01 -8.64
C LEU A 238 7.56 10.83 -8.74
N ALA A 239 7.01 9.64 -8.93
CA ALA A 239 7.80 8.41 -8.98
C ALA A 239 8.87 8.45 -10.08
N GLY A 240 10.12 8.20 -9.71
CA GLY A 240 11.25 8.18 -10.63
C GLY A 240 11.75 9.55 -11.13
N VAL A 241 11.26 10.66 -10.57
CA VAL A 241 11.77 12.01 -10.91
C VAL A 241 12.91 12.36 -9.98
N TYR A 242 14.12 12.07 -10.39
CA TYR A 242 15.33 12.33 -9.63
C TYR A 242 16.16 13.45 -10.27
N ASN A 243 16.93 14.14 -9.44
CA ASN A 243 17.90 15.13 -9.91
C ASN A 243 19.14 15.13 -9.02
N ARG A 244 20.29 15.33 -9.63
CA ARG A 244 21.59 15.30 -8.98
C ARG A 244 22.14 16.71 -8.78
N LEU A 245 22.66 16.99 -7.60
CA LEU A 245 23.32 18.27 -7.28
C LEU A 245 24.72 18.01 -6.76
N ARG A 246 25.52 19.09 -6.77
CA ARG A 246 26.88 19.12 -6.22
C ARG A 246 26.95 20.16 -5.13
N THR A 247 27.58 19.78 -4.03
CA THR A 247 27.80 20.66 -2.88
C THR A 247 29.25 20.57 -2.45
N ASP A 248 29.90 21.69 -2.19
CA ASP A 248 31.20 21.73 -1.57
C ASP A 248 31.06 21.80 -0.06
N VAL A 249 31.46 20.74 0.62
CA VAL A 249 31.44 20.61 2.08
C VAL A 249 32.87 20.48 2.58
N ASP A 250 33.38 21.45 3.31
CA ASP A 250 34.72 21.47 3.87
C ASP A 250 35.86 21.16 2.86
N GLY A 251 35.67 21.59 1.60
CA GLY A 251 36.61 21.36 0.51
C GLY A 251 36.49 20.01 -0.19
N LEU A 252 35.51 19.22 0.17
CA LEU A 252 35.11 18.00 -0.53
C LEU A 252 33.87 18.27 -1.37
N THR A 253 33.93 18.01 -2.68
CA THR A 253 32.76 18.06 -3.54
C THR A 253 31.93 16.77 -3.35
N VAL A 254 30.76 16.90 -2.75
CA VAL A 254 29.76 15.85 -2.61
C VAL A 254 28.79 15.97 -3.77
N GLU A 255 28.55 14.87 -4.47
CA GLU A 255 27.52 14.76 -5.50
C GLU A 255 26.48 13.75 -5.01
N ASP A 256 25.21 14.14 -4.96
CA ASP A 256 24.12 13.32 -4.49
C ASP A 256 22.85 13.50 -5.32
N GLU A 257 22.09 12.43 -5.45
CA GLU A 257 20.85 12.38 -6.21
C GLU A 257 19.67 12.38 -5.23
N HIS A 258 18.62 13.15 -5.54
CA HIS A 258 17.41 13.22 -4.73
C HIS A 258 16.16 13.01 -5.57
N LEU A 259 15.14 12.37 -4.99
CA LEU A 259 13.77 12.46 -5.48
C LEU A 259 13.32 13.92 -5.33
N VAL A 260 12.90 14.52 -6.44
CA VAL A 260 12.67 15.97 -6.50
C VAL A 260 11.35 16.37 -5.85
N ASN A 261 11.37 17.36 -4.97
CA ASN A 261 10.18 18.06 -4.54
C ASN A 261 9.66 18.90 -5.74
N ALA A 262 8.49 18.50 -6.27
CA ALA A 262 7.82 19.11 -7.41
C ALA A 262 7.04 20.36 -6.98
N PRO A 263 6.59 21.24 -7.92
CA PRO A 263 5.83 22.42 -7.57
C PRO A 263 4.62 22.13 -6.69
N ASP A 264 4.48 22.87 -5.60
CA ASP A 264 3.32 22.77 -4.70
C ASP A 264 2.06 23.30 -5.38
N TRP A 265 1.17 22.39 -5.68
CA TRP A 265 -0.12 22.72 -6.29
C TRP A 265 -1.22 22.95 -5.25
N THR A 266 -1.00 22.63 -3.97
CA THR A 266 -2.05 22.66 -2.94
C THR A 266 -2.37 24.05 -2.44
N MET A 267 -1.46 25.01 -2.65
CA MET A 267 -1.51 26.35 -2.08
C MET A 267 -2.82 27.09 -2.39
N LEU A 268 -3.58 27.39 -1.34
CA LEU A 268 -4.81 28.18 -1.39
C LEU A 268 -4.86 29.09 -0.16
N GLN A 269 -4.57 30.36 -0.36
CA GLN A 269 -4.54 31.38 0.70
C GLN A 269 -5.82 32.22 0.68
N TYR A 270 -6.26 32.69 1.85
CA TYR A 270 -7.46 33.51 1.97
C TYR A 270 -7.36 34.52 3.10
N ARG A 271 -8.16 35.59 2.97
CA ARG A 271 -8.33 36.62 3.99
C ARG A 271 -9.70 37.26 3.89
N VAL A 272 -10.20 37.81 4.99
CA VAL A 272 -11.48 38.54 5.07
C VAL A 272 -11.22 40.02 5.07
N GLY A 273 -11.80 40.75 4.11
CA GLY A 273 -11.59 42.21 3.95
C GLY A 273 -10.13 42.55 3.72
N ASN A 274 -9.63 43.52 4.49
CA ASN A 274 -8.23 43.96 4.47
C ASN A 274 -7.37 43.28 5.58
N GLY A 275 -7.85 42.20 6.18
CA GLY A 275 -7.11 41.44 7.20
C GLY A 275 -5.86 40.76 6.66
N TYR A 276 -5.11 40.11 7.55
CA TYR A 276 -3.94 39.29 7.17
C TYR A 276 -4.36 38.04 6.40
N TRP A 277 -3.44 37.50 5.63
CA TRP A 277 -3.58 36.15 5.05
C TRP A 277 -3.61 35.17 6.21
N TYR A 278 -4.65 34.34 6.23
CA TYR A 278 -4.86 33.42 7.33
C TYR A 278 -3.82 32.30 7.31
N LEU A 279 -3.32 31.96 8.49
CA LEU A 279 -2.52 30.79 8.76
C LEU A 279 -2.99 30.20 10.11
N PRO A 280 -3.30 28.90 10.19
CA PRO A 280 -3.74 28.29 11.44
C PRO A 280 -2.64 28.32 12.50
N THR A 281 -3.04 28.68 13.73
CA THR A 281 -2.23 28.62 14.93
C THR A 281 -3.06 28.05 16.08
N GLU A 282 -2.43 27.61 17.15
CA GLU A 282 -3.11 27.13 18.34
C GLU A 282 -4.04 28.21 18.96
N GLU A 283 -3.72 29.47 18.77
CA GLU A 283 -4.47 30.61 19.35
C GLU A 283 -5.69 31.00 18.51
N ASN A 284 -5.59 30.93 17.18
CA ASN A 284 -6.65 31.45 16.28
C ASN A 284 -7.63 30.35 15.80
N ALA A 285 -7.30 29.07 15.96
CA ALA A 285 -8.17 27.96 15.64
C ALA A 285 -9.15 27.69 16.80
N LEU A 286 -10.43 28.01 16.58
CA LEU A 286 -11.50 27.77 17.58
C LEU A 286 -11.93 26.31 17.62
N ASP A 287 -12.07 25.71 16.42
CA ASP A 287 -12.33 24.28 16.20
C ASP A 287 -11.40 23.79 15.10
N TYR A 288 -10.88 22.60 15.25
CA TYR A 288 -10.02 21.95 14.28
C TYR A 288 -10.32 20.46 14.19
N ALA A 289 -10.49 19.97 12.99
CA ALA A 289 -10.51 18.54 12.72
C ALA A 289 -9.80 18.29 11.39
N GLN A 290 -8.90 17.30 11.37
CA GLN A 290 -8.29 16.77 10.17
C GLN A 290 -8.51 15.26 10.16
N ASP A 291 -9.13 14.76 9.12
CA ASP A 291 -9.53 13.37 8.96
C ASP A 291 -9.04 12.83 7.63
N LEU A 292 -8.26 11.77 7.68
CA LEU A 292 -7.89 10.96 6.52
C LEU A 292 -8.76 9.71 6.53
N ASP A 293 -9.71 9.65 5.61
CA ASP A 293 -10.44 8.44 5.30
C ASP A 293 -9.59 7.58 4.35
N VAL A 294 -8.97 6.52 4.89
CA VAL A 294 -8.11 5.62 4.10
C VAL A 294 -8.91 4.70 3.17
N ARG A 295 -10.21 4.52 3.42
CA ARG A 295 -11.08 3.72 2.58
C ARG A 295 -11.32 4.39 1.23
N THR A 296 -11.51 5.71 1.26
CA THR A 296 -11.79 6.50 0.07
C THR A 296 -10.57 7.30 -0.42
N GLY A 297 -9.48 7.38 0.36
CA GLY A 297 -8.29 8.14 0.00
C GLY A 297 -8.52 9.66 0.00
N VAL A 298 -9.40 10.14 0.86
CA VAL A 298 -9.78 11.56 0.96
C VAL A 298 -9.29 12.17 2.26
N LEU A 299 -8.60 13.30 2.18
CA LEU A 299 -8.24 14.11 3.34
C LEU A 299 -9.22 15.25 3.49
N THR A 300 -9.94 15.28 4.60
CA THR A 300 -10.86 16.35 4.97
C THR A 300 -10.28 17.15 6.14
N ARG A 301 -10.22 18.45 6.02
CA ARG A 301 -9.87 19.34 7.12
C ARG A 301 -10.98 20.35 7.33
N SER A 302 -11.51 20.41 8.55
CA SER A 302 -12.47 21.44 9.00
C SER A 302 -11.83 22.31 10.05
N LEU A 303 -11.94 23.61 9.85
CA LEU A 303 -11.34 24.63 10.68
C LEU A 303 -12.35 25.73 10.92
N ARG A 304 -12.49 26.15 12.14
CA ARG A 304 -13.25 27.34 12.52
C ARG A 304 -12.32 28.34 13.18
N PHE A 305 -12.17 29.50 12.62
CA PHE A 305 -11.24 30.49 13.16
C PHE A 305 -11.91 31.83 13.37
N ARG A 306 -11.31 32.64 14.25
CA ARG A 306 -11.68 34.02 14.48
C ARG A 306 -10.51 34.94 14.13
N ASP A 307 -10.76 35.91 13.27
CA ASP A 307 -9.74 36.91 12.89
C ASP A 307 -9.58 38.05 13.95
N ASP A 308 -8.57 38.88 13.75
CA ASP A 308 -8.21 39.99 14.67
C ASP A 308 -9.33 41.00 14.92
N VAL A 309 -10.35 41.05 14.04
CA VAL A 309 -11.50 41.98 14.13
C VAL A 309 -12.71 41.31 14.77
N GLY A 310 -12.58 39.99 15.11
CA GLY A 310 -13.59 39.23 15.80
C GLY A 310 -14.58 38.47 14.89
N ARG A 311 -14.31 38.41 13.58
CA ARG A 311 -15.14 37.72 12.60
C ARG A 311 -14.84 36.22 12.61
N THR A 312 -15.87 35.41 12.62
CA THR A 312 -15.76 33.93 12.64
C THR A 312 -16.05 33.35 11.27
N THR A 313 -15.10 32.57 10.78
CA THR A 313 -15.22 31.87 9.49
C THR A 313 -14.99 30.39 9.71
N ARG A 314 -15.86 29.55 9.10
CA ARG A 314 -15.62 28.11 8.98
C ARG A 314 -15.04 27.82 7.60
N VAL A 315 -14.01 26.97 7.56
CA VAL A 315 -13.36 26.52 6.34
C VAL A 315 -13.27 25.02 6.33
N THR A 316 -13.84 24.39 5.32
CA THR A 316 -13.75 22.93 5.13
C THR A 316 -13.07 22.64 3.82
N THR A 317 -11.97 21.90 3.84
CA THR A 317 -11.20 21.50 2.65
C THR A 317 -11.23 20.00 2.49
N ARG A 318 -11.63 19.53 1.30
CA ARG A 318 -11.47 18.14 0.88
C ARG A 318 -10.37 18.08 -0.19
N ARG A 319 -9.49 17.07 -0.11
CA ARG A 319 -8.40 16.89 -1.06
C ARG A 319 -8.19 15.41 -1.36
N PHE A 320 -7.89 15.09 -2.63
CA PHE A 320 -7.45 13.76 -3.04
C PHE A 320 -6.49 13.84 -4.22
N VAL A 321 -5.66 12.79 -4.38
CA VAL A 321 -4.87 12.51 -5.58
C VAL A 321 -5.56 11.37 -6.30
N SER A 322 -6.01 11.59 -7.55
CA SER A 322 -6.91 10.67 -8.24
C SER A 322 -6.30 9.30 -8.47
N GLN A 323 -6.97 8.26 -7.96
CA GLN A 323 -6.59 6.86 -8.16
C GLN A 323 -7.01 6.33 -9.54
N ASP A 324 -8.05 6.93 -10.14
CA ASP A 324 -8.53 6.58 -11.48
C ASP A 324 -7.66 7.22 -12.59
N GLN A 325 -7.33 8.51 -12.45
CA GLN A 325 -6.54 9.26 -13.43
C GLN A 325 -5.23 9.75 -12.83
N ARG A 326 -4.17 8.99 -13.02
CA ARG A 326 -2.87 9.15 -12.35
C ARG A 326 -2.25 10.55 -12.40
N HIS A 327 -2.61 11.37 -13.39
CA HIS A 327 -2.09 12.72 -13.55
C HIS A 327 -2.92 13.81 -12.85
N LEU A 328 -4.10 13.48 -12.32
CA LEU A 328 -5.03 14.44 -11.77
C LEU A 328 -5.07 14.42 -10.23
N ALA A 329 -5.30 15.61 -9.67
CA ALA A 329 -5.63 15.77 -8.27
C ALA A 329 -6.67 16.89 -8.10
N GLY A 330 -7.43 16.83 -7.01
CA GLY A 330 -8.48 17.77 -6.72
C GLY A 330 -8.44 18.30 -5.29
N GLN A 331 -8.81 19.56 -5.14
CA GLN A 331 -9.04 20.20 -3.85
C GLN A 331 -10.31 21.04 -3.94
N GLU A 332 -11.18 20.88 -2.98
CA GLU A 332 -12.36 21.72 -2.81
C GLU A 332 -12.28 22.43 -1.45
N THR A 333 -12.58 23.70 -1.41
CA THR A 333 -12.61 24.47 -0.16
C THR A 333 -13.93 25.22 -0.06
N VAL A 334 -14.66 24.96 1.03
CA VAL A 334 -15.91 25.65 1.38
C VAL A 334 -15.62 26.67 2.47
N PHE A 335 -15.97 27.93 2.23
CA PHE A 335 -15.89 29.03 3.19
C PHE A 335 -17.29 29.42 3.62
N GLU A 336 -17.52 29.51 4.92
CA GLU A 336 -18.79 29.94 5.52
C GLU A 336 -18.53 31.17 6.40
N ALA A 337 -19.21 32.28 6.10
CA ALA A 337 -19.17 33.52 6.90
C ALA A 337 -20.18 33.41 8.04
N GLU A 338 -19.79 32.98 9.24
CA GLU A 338 -20.75 32.72 10.32
C GLU A 338 -21.42 33.97 10.84
N ASP A 339 -20.67 35.06 11.08
CA ASP A 339 -21.14 36.25 11.79
C ASP A 339 -20.74 37.56 11.10
N TRP A 340 -20.30 37.52 9.85
CA TRP A 340 -19.84 38.72 9.14
C TRP A 340 -20.38 38.79 7.71
N SER A 341 -20.43 40.01 7.19
CA SER A 341 -20.67 40.28 5.76
C SER A 341 -19.56 41.17 5.22
N GLY A 342 -19.09 40.88 4.00
CA GLY A 342 -17.97 41.62 3.41
C GLY A 342 -17.33 40.86 2.24
N THR A 343 -16.06 41.14 1.99
CA THR A 343 -15.31 40.52 0.90
C THR A 343 -14.37 39.45 1.42
N LEU A 344 -14.53 38.23 0.94
CA LEU A 344 -13.52 37.19 1.03
C LEU A 344 -12.57 37.30 -0.17
N THR A 345 -11.27 37.39 0.09
CA THR A 345 -10.24 37.30 -0.96
C THR A 345 -9.55 35.98 -0.89
N VAL A 346 -9.54 35.23 -1.99
CA VAL A 346 -8.90 33.91 -2.10
C VAL A 346 -7.83 33.96 -3.19
N ARG A 347 -6.67 33.35 -2.93
CA ARG A 347 -5.62 33.11 -3.91
C ARG A 347 -5.44 31.59 -4.09
N SER A 348 -5.63 31.11 -5.29
CA SER A 348 -5.31 29.74 -5.69
C SER A 348 -4.05 29.76 -6.54
N MET A 349 -3.00 29.07 -6.09
CA MET A 349 -1.65 29.24 -6.64
C MET A 349 -0.93 27.93 -6.84
N VAL A 350 0.10 27.95 -7.69
CA VAL A 350 1.16 26.95 -7.79
C VAL A 350 2.45 27.59 -7.35
N ASP A 351 3.13 26.99 -6.38
CA ASP A 351 4.45 27.42 -5.91
C ASP A 351 5.54 26.53 -6.50
N ALA A 352 6.31 27.05 -7.43
CA ALA A 352 7.47 26.38 -8.01
C ALA A 352 8.81 26.83 -7.37
N ASP A 353 8.75 27.59 -6.26
CA ASP A 353 9.89 27.97 -5.44
C ASP A 353 10.08 26.98 -4.28
N VAL A 354 10.08 25.70 -4.64
CA VAL A 354 10.24 24.59 -3.70
C VAL A 354 11.68 24.10 -3.65
N ALA A 355 12.05 23.51 -2.52
CA ALA A 355 13.37 22.94 -2.28
C ALA A 355 13.27 21.65 -1.49
N ASN A 356 14.30 20.80 -1.53
CA ASN A 356 14.39 19.58 -0.74
C ASN A 356 15.02 19.89 0.63
N ARG A 357 14.19 20.12 1.68
CA ARG A 357 14.61 20.52 3.04
C ARG A 357 13.93 19.73 4.14
N ASN A 358 13.30 18.64 3.81
CA ASN A 358 12.52 17.84 4.75
C ASN A 358 13.42 17.14 5.78
N VAL A 359 14.65 16.76 5.39
CA VAL A 359 15.60 16.02 6.21
C VAL A 359 16.69 16.93 6.75
N ARG A 360 16.81 16.99 8.07
CA ARG A 360 17.77 17.88 8.75
C ARG A 360 19.22 17.56 8.47
N GLU A 361 19.55 16.29 8.36
CA GLU A 361 20.89 15.80 8.07
C GLU A 361 21.42 16.26 6.72
N TYR A 362 20.54 16.65 5.80
CA TYR A 362 20.90 17.14 4.46
C TYR A 362 20.94 18.66 4.36
N SER A 363 20.72 19.41 5.46
CA SER A 363 20.61 20.88 5.45
C SER A 363 21.83 21.63 4.96
N SER A 364 23.01 20.99 4.94
CA SER A 364 24.26 21.55 4.38
C SER A 364 24.45 21.26 2.88
N LEU A 365 23.58 20.44 2.27
CA LEU A 365 23.62 20.08 0.88
C LEU A 365 22.81 21.06 0.02
N ALA A 366 23.14 21.14 -1.28
CA ALA A 366 22.34 21.89 -2.25
C ALA A 366 20.95 21.27 -2.38
N ASP A 367 19.91 22.10 -2.37
CA ASP A 367 18.52 21.68 -2.18
C ASP A 367 17.55 22.18 -3.26
N HIS A 368 17.98 23.04 -4.17
CA HIS A 368 17.18 23.58 -5.26
C HIS A 368 17.35 22.78 -6.54
N HIS A 369 16.46 21.83 -6.78
CA HIS A 369 16.50 20.92 -7.92
C HIS A 369 15.87 21.48 -9.19
N LEU A 370 14.95 22.45 -9.07
CA LEU A 370 14.19 23.02 -10.19
C LEU A 370 14.92 24.24 -10.80
N GLY A 371 15.05 24.25 -12.11
CA GLY A 371 15.65 25.33 -12.92
C GLY A 371 14.64 26.41 -13.33
N ALA A 372 14.63 26.73 -14.63
CA ALA A 372 13.73 27.77 -15.17
C ALA A 372 12.26 27.41 -14.99
N VAL A 373 11.45 28.43 -14.76
CA VAL A 373 9.99 28.31 -14.65
C VAL A 373 9.36 29.16 -15.75
N THR A 374 8.48 28.58 -16.54
CA THR A 374 7.62 29.29 -17.49
C THR A 374 6.16 29.21 -17.04
N VAL A 375 5.43 30.29 -17.29
CA VAL A 375 4.01 30.42 -16.90
C VAL A 375 3.23 30.80 -18.14
N GLU A 376 2.12 30.11 -18.39
CA GLU A 376 1.18 30.39 -19.46
C GLU A 376 -0.23 30.56 -18.87
N ASP A 377 -0.91 31.62 -19.22
CA ASP A 377 -2.33 31.83 -18.90
C ASP A 377 -3.18 31.12 -19.97
N LEU A 378 -3.87 30.05 -19.58
CA LEU A 378 -4.72 29.25 -20.46
C LEU A 378 -6.18 29.75 -20.49
N GLY A 379 -6.47 30.88 -19.87
CA GLY A 379 -7.78 31.50 -19.81
C GLY A 379 -8.32 31.66 -18.39
N PRO A 380 -9.56 32.12 -18.23
CA PRO A 380 -10.10 32.49 -16.93
C PRO A 380 -9.98 31.35 -15.89
N GLY A 381 -9.22 31.61 -14.85
CA GLY A 381 -9.00 30.65 -13.74
C GLY A 381 -8.10 29.46 -14.09
N THR A 382 -7.41 29.49 -15.23
CA THR A 382 -6.57 28.36 -15.66
C THR A 382 -5.15 28.84 -15.95
N VAL A 383 -4.16 28.22 -15.31
CA VAL A 383 -2.74 28.52 -15.48
C VAL A 383 -1.94 27.24 -15.68
N LEU A 384 -0.91 27.32 -16.51
CA LEU A 384 0.08 26.26 -16.73
C LEU A 384 1.43 26.77 -16.22
N VAL A 385 2.08 25.92 -15.42
CA VAL A 385 3.44 26.12 -14.93
C VAL A 385 4.31 24.99 -15.48
N ASP A 386 5.35 25.30 -16.21
CA ASP A 386 6.33 24.33 -16.72
C ASP A 386 7.71 24.67 -16.13
N THR A 387 8.38 23.68 -15.58
CA THR A 387 9.73 23.78 -15.02
C THR A 387 10.56 22.58 -15.39
N VAL A 388 11.87 22.69 -15.22
CA VAL A 388 12.82 21.64 -15.58
C VAL A 388 13.82 21.41 -14.44
N THR A 389 14.17 20.15 -14.19
CA THR A 389 15.23 19.82 -13.22
C THR A 389 16.59 20.29 -13.74
N SER A 390 17.44 20.76 -12.84
CA SER A 390 18.68 21.49 -13.20
C SER A 390 19.70 20.60 -13.91
N GLN A 391 19.85 19.33 -13.53
CA GLN A 391 20.86 18.40 -14.09
C GLN A 391 20.23 17.31 -14.94
N SER A 392 19.19 16.63 -14.44
CA SER A 392 18.55 15.52 -15.14
C SER A 392 17.66 15.96 -16.32
N GLN A 393 17.39 17.28 -16.43
CA GLN A 393 16.62 17.89 -17.51
C GLN A 393 15.23 17.28 -17.70
N ILE A 394 14.61 16.83 -16.63
CA ILE A 394 13.23 16.33 -16.63
C ILE A 394 12.30 17.54 -16.55
N HIS A 395 11.43 17.70 -17.55
CA HIS A 395 10.37 18.70 -17.53
C HIS A 395 9.20 18.22 -16.67
N LEU A 396 8.69 19.14 -15.85
CA LEU A 396 7.49 18.94 -15.02
C LEU A 396 6.50 20.05 -15.37
N ALA A 397 5.29 19.68 -15.77
CA ALA A 397 4.23 20.62 -16.06
C ALA A 397 3.05 20.46 -15.08
N VAL A 398 2.59 21.56 -14.52
CA VAL A 398 1.41 21.65 -13.64
C VAL A 398 0.39 22.57 -14.28
N ALA A 399 -0.70 22.01 -14.78
CA ALA A 399 -1.86 22.76 -15.21
C ALA A 399 -2.88 22.83 -14.08
N MET A 400 -3.35 24.02 -13.72
CA MET A 400 -4.29 24.28 -12.62
C MET A 400 -5.52 25.01 -13.12
N ARG A 401 -6.70 24.55 -12.74
CA ARG A 401 -7.97 25.24 -12.97
C ARG A 401 -8.65 25.50 -11.64
N THR A 402 -9.08 26.75 -11.42
CA THR A 402 -9.85 27.15 -10.24
C THR A 402 -11.22 27.66 -10.66
N ARG A 403 -12.26 27.27 -9.95
CA ARG A 403 -13.65 27.73 -10.15
C ARG A 403 -14.26 28.15 -8.83
N VAL A 404 -15.11 29.16 -8.87
CA VAL A 404 -15.99 29.51 -7.75
C VAL A 404 -17.37 29.01 -8.08
N LEU A 405 -17.91 28.13 -7.24
CA LEU A 405 -19.23 27.53 -7.39
C LEU A 405 -20.18 28.22 -6.42
N GLU A 406 -21.23 28.85 -6.95
CA GLU A 406 -22.22 29.61 -6.18
C GLU A 406 -23.56 28.89 -6.21
N GLU A 407 -24.19 28.69 -5.06
CA GLU A 407 -25.54 28.11 -4.96
C GLU A 407 -26.63 29.10 -5.41
N SER A 408 -26.35 30.39 -5.49
CA SER A 408 -27.30 31.45 -5.86
C SER A 408 -26.93 32.13 -7.17
N ARG A 409 -27.84 32.10 -8.16
CA ARG A 409 -27.73 32.79 -9.47
C ARG A 409 -27.65 34.32 -9.39
N ALA A 410 -27.76 34.93 -8.23
CA ALA A 410 -27.85 36.36 -8.04
C ALA A 410 -26.51 37.08 -7.85
N ARG A 411 -25.38 36.34 -7.80
CA ARG A 411 -24.08 36.93 -7.53
C ARG A 411 -23.20 36.98 -8.77
N ARG A 412 -22.56 38.10 -8.96
CA ARG A 412 -21.40 38.23 -9.83
C ARG A 412 -20.18 37.87 -8.97
N SER A 413 -19.58 36.68 -9.15
CA SER A 413 -18.22 36.45 -8.69
C SER A 413 -17.34 37.52 -9.28
N GLY A 414 -16.50 38.16 -8.44
CA GLY A 414 -15.50 39.07 -8.92
C GLY A 414 -14.60 38.41 -9.96
N SER A 415 -14.08 39.21 -10.88
CA SER A 415 -13.15 38.70 -11.91
C SER A 415 -11.97 37.99 -11.24
N MET A 416 -11.63 36.81 -11.74
CA MET A 416 -10.36 36.17 -11.42
C MET A 416 -9.24 36.97 -12.07
N VAL A 417 -8.27 37.40 -11.27
CA VAL A 417 -7.13 38.22 -11.72
C VAL A 417 -5.86 37.37 -11.58
N PRO A 418 -5.05 37.22 -12.64
CA PRO A 418 -3.75 36.60 -12.53
C PRO A 418 -2.87 37.32 -11.51
N VAL A 419 -2.17 36.57 -10.67
CA VAL A 419 -1.26 37.13 -9.65
C VAL A 419 0.05 36.33 -9.59
N THR A 420 1.15 37.07 -9.36
CA THR A 420 2.47 36.50 -9.10
C THR A 420 3.01 37.16 -7.83
N PRO A 421 2.59 36.73 -6.65
CA PRO A 421 2.88 37.41 -5.39
C PRO A 421 4.36 37.28 -4.97
N ALA A 422 5.07 36.27 -5.51
CA ALA A 422 6.51 36.09 -5.31
C ALA A 422 7.13 35.50 -6.58
N PRO A 423 8.44 35.56 -6.77
CA PRO A 423 9.12 34.87 -7.85
C PRO A 423 8.72 33.38 -7.84
N ARG A 424 8.45 32.82 -9.03
CA ARG A 424 8.08 31.40 -9.22
C ARG A 424 6.76 30.95 -8.55
N VAL A 425 5.98 31.87 -7.97
CA VAL A 425 4.64 31.60 -7.40
C VAL A 425 3.60 32.30 -8.26
N THR A 426 2.69 31.54 -8.83
CA THR A 426 1.69 32.06 -9.77
C THR A 426 0.32 31.44 -9.58
N GLY A 427 -0.72 32.13 -10.00
CA GLY A 427 -2.09 31.68 -9.93
C GLY A 427 -3.11 32.80 -10.12
N HIS A 428 -4.24 32.69 -9.42
CA HIS A 428 -5.34 33.66 -9.53
C HIS A 428 -5.80 34.15 -8.17
N GLU A 429 -6.07 35.46 -8.07
CA GLU A 429 -6.78 36.04 -6.95
C GLU A 429 -8.25 36.30 -7.34
N MET A 430 -9.15 35.99 -6.45
CA MET A 430 -10.59 36.21 -6.60
C MET A 430 -11.15 36.93 -5.36
N ARG A 431 -12.09 37.84 -5.58
CA ARG A 431 -12.77 38.57 -4.52
C ARG A 431 -14.24 38.24 -4.55
N ILE A 432 -14.73 37.68 -3.46
CA ILE A 432 -16.07 37.10 -3.34
C ILE A 432 -16.82 37.91 -2.27
N GLY A 433 -17.96 38.45 -2.62
CA GLY A 433 -18.85 39.12 -1.67
C GLY A 433 -19.63 38.08 -0.90
N MET A 434 -19.59 38.11 0.42
CA MET A 434 -20.31 37.19 1.30
C MET A 434 -21.20 37.94 2.27
N ALA A 435 -22.34 37.35 2.59
CA ALA A 435 -23.20 37.78 3.70
C ALA A 435 -23.09 36.80 4.87
N ALA A 436 -23.42 37.25 6.07
CA ALA A 436 -23.43 36.40 7.24
C ALA A 436 -24.37 35.18 7.04
N GLY A 437 -23.92 33.98 7.40
CA GLY A 437 -24.61 32.72 7.19
C GLY A 437 -24.47 32.15 5.79
N GLU A 438 -23.70 32.77 4.90
CA GLU A 438 -23.50 32.27 3.54
C GLU A 438 -22.23 31.45 3.40
N ALA A 439 -22.31 30.43 2.54
CA ALA A 439 -21.19 29.60 2.13
C ALA A 439 -20.83 29.81 0.64
N VAL A 440 -19.55 29.68 0.32
CA VAL A 440 -19.04 29.65 -1.04
C VAL A 440 -18.05 28.51 -1.21
N ARG A 441 -18.11 27.86 -2.35
CA ARG A 441 -17.26 26.74 -2.70
C ARG A 441 -16.23 27.13 -3.76
N VAL A 442 -14.96 26.82 -3.51
CA VAL A 442 -13.86 27.01 -4.44
C VAL A 442 -13.30 25.65 -4.83
N GLU A 443 -13.48 25.29 -6.08
CA GLU A 443 -12.95 24.06 -6.69
C GLU A 443 -11.58 24.36 -7.32
N LYS A 444 -10.59 23.50 -7.05
CA LYS A 444 -9.28 23.52 -7.67
C LYS A 444 -8.95 22.12 -8.19
N ILE A 445 -8.73 21.98 -9.49
CA ILE A 445 -8.29 20.73 -10.14
C ILE A 445 -6.95 20.98 -10.80
N VAL A 446 -6.02 20.03 -10.64
CA VAL A 446 -4.70 20.11 -11.22
C VAL A 446 -4.36 18.86 -12.01
N ALA A 447 -3.53 19.05 -13.04
CA ALA A 447 -2.92 17.97 -13.79
C ALA A 447 -1.39 18.11 -13.73
N LEU A 448 -0.69 17.05 -13.33
CA LEU A 448 0.77 16.97 -13.28
C LEU A 448 1.26 15.93 -14.27
N THR A 449 2.23 16.31 -15.11
CA THR A 449 2.85 15.43 -16.10
C THR A 449 4.34 15.70 -16.19
N THR A 450 5.10 14.72 -16.67
CA THR A 450 6.55 14.85 -16.82
C THR A 450 7.01 14.41 -18.19
N SER A 451 8.25 14.79 -18.58
CA SER A 451 8.87 14.29 -19.81
C SER A 451 9.24 12.80 -19.75
N ARG A 452 9.04 12.13 -18.62
CA ARG A 452 9.16 10.67 -18.48
C ARG A 452 7.89 9.94 -18.90
N ASP A 453 6.77 10.63 -19.06
CA ASP A 453 5.52 10.05 -19.55
C ASP A 453 5.65 9.64 -21.01
N ARG A 454 5.11 8.47 -21.33
CA ARG A 454 5.13 7.95 -22.70
C ARG A 454 3.95 8.46 -23.51
N ALA A 455 4.14 8.47 -24.83
CA ALA A 455 3.10 8.82 -25.80
C ALA A 455 2.53 10.25 -25.66
N ILE A 456 3.34 11.18 -25.14
CA ILE A 456 3.02 12.60 -25.09
C ILE A 456 3.95 13.40 -26.01
N SER A 457 3.52 14.54 -26.53
CA SER A 457 4.39 15.41 -27.31
C SER A 457 5.23 16.31 -26.42
N THR A 458 4.59 16.95 -25.43
CA THR A 458 5.25 17.70 -24.35
C THR A 458 4.45 17.56 -23.04
N PRO A 459 5.10 17.65 -21.87
CA PRO A 459 4.39 17.65 -20.59
C PRO A 459 3.35 18.75 -20.50
N ALA A 460 3.67 19.96 -20.96
CA ALA A 460 2.76 21.11 -20.92
C ALA A 460 1.44 20.85 -21.67
N LEU A 461 1.51 20.31 -22.89
CA LEU A 461 0.32 19.97 -23.68
C LEU A 461 -0.46 18.79 -23.06
N ALA A 462 0.24 17.82 -22.50
CA ALA A 462 -0.38 16.68 -21.84
C ALA A 462 -1.13 17.11 -20.57
N ALA A 463 -0.53 17.96 -19.73
CA ALA A 463 -1.16 18.50 -18.53
C ALA A 463 -2.40 19.36 -18.88
N ALA A 464 -2.28 20.25 -19.85
CA ALA A 464 -3.40 21.07 -20.30
C ALA A 464 -4.54 20.23 -20.85
N GLY A 465 -4.22 19.18 -21.65
CA GLY A 465 -5.19 18.23 -22.20
C GLY A 465 -5.90 17.41 -21.14
N ALA A 466 -5.15 16.87 -20.15
CA ALA A 466 -5.71 16.12 -19.04
C ALA A 466 -6.65 17.01 -18.20
N LEU A 467 -6.22 18.23 -17.89
CA LEU A 467 -7.03 19.18 -17.14
C LEU A 467 -8.33 19.56 -17.87
N ALA A 468 -8.27 19.74 -19.19
CA ALA A 468 -9.46 20.08 -20.00
C ALA A 468 -10.53 18.97 -19.94
N GLN A 469 -10.11 17.72 -19.76
CA GLN A 469 -10.98 16.53 -19.72
C GLN A 469 -11.37 16.13 -18.29
N ALA A 470 -10.83 16.77 -17.27
CA ALA A 470 -10.94 16.32 -15.87
C ALA A 470 -12.39 16.33 -15.32
N GLY A 471 -13.32 17.13 -15.89
CA GLY A 471 -14.65 17.28 -15.33
C GLY A 471 -14.70 18.20 -14.10
N THR A 472 -15.60 17.94 -13.17
CA THR A 472 -15.77 18.61 -11.88
C THR A 472 -15.03 17.86 -10.78
N PHE A 473 -14.91 18.49 -9.59
CA PHE A 473 -14.34 17.83 -8.40
C PHE A 473 -15.14 16.57 -8.03
N GLU A 474 -16.47 16.65 -7.99
CA GLU A 474 -17.34 15.55 -7.59
C GLU A 474 -17.29 14.37 -8.60
N GLU A 475 -17.24 14.65 -9.91
CA GLU A 475 -17.08 13.61 -10.94
C GLU A 475 -15.72 12.90 -10.81
N LEU A 476 -14.66 13.64 -10.49
CA LEU A 476 -13.35 13.04 -10.22
C LEU A 476 -13.35 12.24 -8.93
N LEU A 477 -13.98 12.77 -7.88
CA LEU A 477 -14.07 12.12 -6.57
C LEU A 477 -14.81 10.79 -6.68
N SER A 478 -15.96 10.73 -7.36
CA SER A 478 -16.71 9.48 -7.55
C SER A 478 -15.86 8.39 -8.21
N ARG A 479 -15.13 8.72 -9.29
CA ARG A 479 -14.23 7.76 -9.96
C ARG A 479 -13.04 7.36 -9.09
N HIS A 480 -12.49 8.30 -8.34
CA HIS A 480 -11.42 8.06 -7.39
C HIS A 480 -11.84 7.06 -6.30
N VAL A 481 -13.02 7.26 -5.71
CA VAL A 481 -13.56 6.36 -4.67
C VAL A 481 -13.78 4.97 -5.25
N ALA A 482 -14.38 4.84 -6.43
CA ALA A 482 -14.56 3.54 -7.09
C ALA A 482 -13.23 2.82 -7.36
N ALA A 483 -12.19 3.56 -7.76
CA ALA A 483 -10.85 2.98 -7.96
C ALA A 483 -10.23 2.50 -6.63
N TRP A 484 -10.41 3.22 -5.52
CA TRP A 484 -10.00 2.75 -4.20
C TRP A 484 -10.76 1.52 -3.75
N GLN A 485 -12.07 1.44 -3.96
CA GLN A 485 -12.85 0.25 -3.67
C GLN A 485 -12.32 -0.97 -4.42
N ALA A 486 -11.99 -0.82 -5.72
CA ALA A 486 -11.38 -1.89 -6.48
C ALA A 486 -10.01 -2.33 -5.93
N LEU A 487 -9.21 -1.41 -5.40
CA LEU A 487 -7.96 -1.76 -4.70
C LEU A 487 -8.22 -2.49 -3.39
N TRP A 488 -9.13 -1.98 -2.57
CA TRP A 488 -9.49 -2.63 -1.31
C TRP A 488 -10.04 -4.03 -1.53
N SER A 489 -10.80 -4.25 -2.60
CA SER A 489 -11.27 -5.60 -2.95
C SER A 489 -10.15 -6.63 -3.11
N ALA A 490 -8.98 -6.21 -3.56
CA ALA A 490 -7.82 -7.10 -3.73
C ALA A 490 -6.88 -7.13 -2.51
N PHE A 491 -6.81 -6.04 -1.74
CA PHE A 491 -5.77 -5.86 -0.73
C PHE A 491 -6.26 -5.83 0.72
N ALA A 492 -7.56 -5.75 0.96
CA ALA A 492 -8.08 -5.74 2.32
C ALA A 492 -7.69 -7.01 3.09
N VAL A 493 -7.34 -6.83 4.35
CA VAL A 493 -7.08 -7.89 5.31
C VAL A 493 -7.99 -7.66 6.51
N ALA A 494 -9.02 -8.47 6.63
CA ALA A 494 -9.89 -8.45 7.80
C ALA A 494 -9.25 -9.27 8.92
N THR A 495 -9.14 -8.69 10.09
CA THR A 495 -8.52 -9.34 11.26
C THR A 495 -9.50 -9.62 12.39
N GLY A 496 -10.76 -9.21 12.24
CA GLY A 496 -11.74 -9.25 13.33
C GLY A 496 -11.37 -8.35 14.52
N THR A 497 -10.25 -7.64 14.46
CA THR A 497 -9.84 -6.64 15.44
C THR A 497 -10.35 -5.27 15.00
N GLY A 498 -11.07 -4.59 15.89
CA GLY A 498 -11.49 -3.20 15.66
C GLY A 498 -10.49 -2.18 16.21
N GLY A 499 -10.87 -0.89 16.22
CA GLY A 499 -10.09 0.15 16.87
C GLY A 499 -8.75 0.46 16.22
N GLN A 500 -7.74 0.71 17.04
CA GLN A 500 -6.42 1.18 16.58
C GLN A 500 -5.64 0.15 15.77
N GLU A 501 -5.74 -1.15 16.08
CA GLU A 501 -5.06 -2.20 15.33
C GLU A 501 -5.62 -2.33 13.92
N GLY A 502 -6.96 -2.30 13.77
CA GLY A 502 -7.60 -2.31 12.46
C GLY A 502 -7.22 -1.09 11.61
N LEU A 503 -7.19 0.10 12.23
CA LEU A 503 -6.71 1.32 11.57
C LEU A 503 -5.26 1.18 11.12
N ALA A 504 -4.37 0.65 11.96
CA ALA A 504 -2.96 0.50 11.60
C ALA A 504 -2.77 -0.45 10.41
N VAL A 505 -3.51 -1.57 10.35
CA VAL A 505 -3.48 -2.50 9.20
C VAL A 505 -3.95 -1.81 7.92
N ASN A 506 -5.08 -1.10 7.98
CA ASN A 506 -5.63 -0.41 6.82
C ASN A 506 -4.74 0.76 6.38
N LEU A 507 -4.22 1.56 7.31
CA LEU A 507 -3.32 2.68 7.02
C LEU A 507 -2.01 2.18 6.38
N ASN A 508 -1.41 1.12 6.91
CA ASN A 508 -0.20 0.53 6.35
C ASN A 508 -0.44 0.01 4.93
N THR A 509 -1.57 -0.68 4.71
CA THR A 509 -1.99 -1.11 3.37
C THR A 509 -2.20 0.09 2.43
N PHE A 510 -2.92 1.12 2.88
CA PHE A 510 -3.18 2.35 2.14
C PHE A 510 -1.88 3.03 1.69
N HIS A 511 -0.91 3.19 2.58
CA HIS A 511 0.36 3.83 2.26
C HIS A 511 1.21 3.02 1.26
N VAL A 512 1.19 1.69 1.35
CA VAL A 512 1.82 0.84 0.33
C VAL A 512 1.15 1.08 -1.03
N LEU A 513 -0.18 1.00 -1.09
CA LEU A 513 -0.93 1.16 -2.35
C LEU A 513 -0.70 2.52 -3.00
N GLN A 514 -0.78 3.61 -2.23
CA GLN A 514 -0.57 4.95 -2.81
C GLN A 514 0.87 5.21 -3.26
N SER A 515 1.83 4.39 -2.84
CA SER A 515 3.21 4.48 -3.32
C SER A 515 3.49 3.68 -4.59
N VAL A 516 2.66 2.64 -4.90
CA VAL A 516 2.97 1.69 -5.97
C VAL A 516 1.82 1.43 -6.96
N ALA A 517 0.61 1.94 -6.73
CA ALA A 517 -0.57 1.58 -7.53
C ALA A 517 -0.48 1.96 -9.02
N ALA A 518 0.40 2.88 -9.42
CA ALA A 518 0.67 3.20 -10.82
C ALA A 518 1.76 2.32 -11.45
N ALA A 519 2.30 1.33 -10.72
CA ALA A 519 3.33 0.43 -11.27
C ALA A 519 2.82 -0.27 -12.54
N GLY A 520 3.58 -0.14 -13.60
CA GLY A 520 3.22 -0.66 -14.91
C GLY A 520 4.37 -0.49 -15.91
N PRO A 521 4.25 -1.03 -17.13
CA PRO A 521 5.31 -1.00 -18.13
C PRO A 521 5.70 0.42 -18.55
N ASP A 522 4.83 1.40 -18.32
CA ASP A 522 5.05 2.81 -18.68
C ASP A 522 5.72 3.63 -17.61
N LEU A 523 5.88 3.09 -16.40
CA LEU A 523 6.52 3.76 -15.28
C LEU A 523 7.84 3.07 -14.92
N ASP A 524 8.96 3.75 -15.11
CA ASP A 524 10.28 3.26 -14.70
C ASP A 524 10.63 3.78 -13.30
N ALA A 525 10.07 3.13 -12.31
CA ALA A 525 10.31 3.43 -10.90
C ALA A 525 10.37 2.13 -10.09
N GLY A 526 11.19 2.10 -9.04
CA GLY A 526 11.18 1.07 -7.99
C GLY A 526 10.40 1.55 -6.78
N VAL A 527 10.52 0.83 -5.67
CA VAL A 527 9.85 1.14 -4.40
C VAL A 527 10.79 1.97 -3.51
N PRO A 528 10.55 3.28 -3.33
CA PRO A 528 11.36 4.06 -2.40
C PRO A 528 11.16 3.56 -0.96
N ALA A 529 12.24 3.44 -0.19
CA ALA A 529 12.16 2.95 1.19
C ALA A 529 11.25 3.80 2.10
N ARG A 530 11.14 5.10 1.78
CA ARG A 530 10.28 6.08 2.48
C ARG A 530 9.00 6.43 1.73
N GLY A 531 8.61 5.61 0.73
CA GLY A 531 7.47 5.90 -0.14
C GLY A 531 7.64 7.23 -0.91
N LEU A 532 6.52 7.79 -1.36
CA LEU A 532 6.46 9.14 -1.95
C LEU A 532 5.98 10.18 -0.92
N HIS A 533 6.35 10.00 0.36
CA HIS A 533 5.80 10.75 1.50
C HIS A 533 6.77 11.80 2.05
N GLY A 534 8.00 11.81 1.57
CA GLY A 534 9.05 12.70 2.03
C GLY A 534 10.40 12.38 1.41
N GLU A 535 11.46 12.94 1.97
CA GLU A 535 12.81 12.95 1.40
C GLU A 535 13.80 12.05 2.16
N GLY A 536 13.31 11.29 3.14
CA GLY A 536 14.15 10.35 3.88
C GLY A 536 14.86 9.39 2.93
N TYR A 537 16.14 9.16 3.19
CA TYR A 537 17.04 8.42 2.28
C TYR A 537 17.06 8.95 0.84
N ARG A 538 16.80 10.24 0.64
CA ARG A 538 16.75 10.91 -0.67
C ARG A 538 15.71 10.31 -1.64
N GLY A 539 14.73 9.54 -1.12
CA GLY A 539 13.76 8.80 -1.94
C GLY A 539 14.36 7.60 -2.67
N HIS A 540 15.51 7.08 -2.22
CA HIS A 540 16.19 5.96 -2.86
C HIS A 540 15.51 4.62 -2.60
N ILE A 541 15.86 3.66 -3.46
CA ILE A 541 15.36 2.29 -3.49
C ILE A 541 16.43 1.38 -2.91
N PHE A 542 16.05 0.63 -1.87
CA PHE A 542 16.89 -0.30 -1.14
C PHE A 542 16.41 -1.75 -1.34
N TRP A 543 16.80 -2.61 -0.42
CA TRP A 543 16.32 -3.98 -0.35
C TRP A 543 14.92 -4.12 0.27
N ASP A 544 14.32 -3.03 0.74
CA ASP A 544 12.96 -2.93 1.28
C ASP A 544 11.90 -3.52 0.34
N GLU A 545 12.16 -3.53 -0.95
CA GLU A 545 11.39 -4.22 -1.98
C GLU A 545 11.07 -5.69 -1.60
N MET A 546 12.00 -6.36 -0.91
CA MET A 546 11.84 -7.74 -0.48
C MET A 546 10.71 -7.92 0.54
N PHE A 547 10.37 -6.88 1.32
CA PHE A 547 9.25 -6.87 2.25
C PHE A 547 7.94 -6.45 1.59
N VAL A 548 8.01 -5.67 0.51
CA VAL A 548 6.84 -5.15 -0.21
C VAL A 548 6.33 -6.13 -1.26
N TYR A 549 7.21 -6.74 -2.02
CA TYR A 549 6.84 -7.61 -3.15
C TYR A 549 5.95 -8.81 -2.77
N PRO A 550 6.11 -9.50 -1.65
CA PRO A 550 5.23 -10.61 -1.30
C PRO A 550 3.75 -10.21 -1.23
N MET A 551 3.46 -9.06 -0.62
CA MET A 551 2.12 -8.51 -0.54
C MET A 551 1.55 -8.20 -1.94
N LEU A 552 2.36 -7.65 -2.84
CA LEU A 552 1.96 -7.26 -4.19
C LEU A 552 1.84 -8.47 -5.13
N THR A 553 2.83 -9.35 -5.14
CA THR A 553 2.90 -10.50 -6.05
C THR A 553 1.69 -11.42 -5.90
N LEU A 554 1.22 -11.60 -4.67
CA LEU A 554 0.06 -12.45 -4.37
C LEU A 554 -1.29 -11.78 -4.69
N ARG A 555 -1.32 -10.53 -5.18
CA ARG A 555 -2.56 -9.79 -5.48
C ARG A 555 -2.54 -9.12 -6.86
N ARG A 556 -1.42 -8.49 -7.21
CA ARG A 556 -1.19 -7.77 -8.47
C ARG A 556 0.21 -8.07 -8.99
N PRO A 557 0.47 -9.30 -9.46
CA PRO A 557 1.81 -9.73 -9.88
C PRO A 557 2.40 -8.83 -10.97
N GLU A 558 1.58 -8.21 -11.82
CA GLU A 558 2.01 -7.27 -12.85
C GLU A 558 2.72 -6.04 -12.28
N TRP A 559 2.39 -5.62 -11.06
CA TRP A 559 3.10 -4.52 -10.39
C TRP A 559 4.51 -4.94 -9.97
N THR A 560 4.63 -6.12 -9.35
CA THR A 560 5.93 -6.68 -8.98
C THR A 560 6.82 -6.87 -10.21
N ARG A 561 6.27 -7.39 -11.30
CA ARG A 561 7.00 -7.54 -12.57
C ARG A 561 7.53 -6.20 -13.06
N SER A 562 6.73 -5.14 -13.04
CA SER A 562 7.14 -3.81 -13.48
C SER A 562 8.27 -3.24 -12.63
N MET A 563 8.23 -3.48 -11.32
CA MET A 563 9.27 -3.02 -10.40
C MET A 563 10.55 -3.87 -10.49
N LEU A 564 10.45 -5.17 -10.75
CA LEU A 564 11.61 -6.00 -11.08
C LEU A 564 12.25 -5.56 -12.41
N ALA A 565 11.46 -5.13 -13.38
CA ALA A 565 11.96 -4.55 -14.62
C ALA A 565 12.74 -3.23 -14.39
N TYR A 566 12.46 -2.46 -13.31
CA TYR A 566 13.32 -1.34 -12.91
C TYR A 566 14.75 -1.82 -12.62
N ARG A 567 14.93 -2.94 -11.91
CA ARG A 567 16.24 -3.53 -11.63
C ARG A 567 16.89 -4.07 -12.91
N TYR A 568 16.14 -4.72 -13.77
CA TYR A 568 16.62 -5.25 -15.04
C TYR A 568 17.13 -4.14 -15.96
N ARG A 569 16.42 -3.02 -16.08
CA ARG A 569 16.86 -1.86 -16.87
C ARG A 569 18.17 -1.25 -16.40
N ARG A 570 18.60 -1.50 -15.15
CA ARG A 570 19.83 -1.04 -14.52
C ARG A 570 20.93 -2.11 -14.45
N LEU A 571 20.70 -3.25 -15.10
CA LEU A 571 21.63 -4.38 -15.07
C LEU A 571 22.99 -4.03 -15.69
N GLU A 572 23.06 -3.22 -16.75
CA GLU A 572 24.32 -2.82 -17.38
C GLU A 572 25.17 -1.96 -16.43
N GLU A 573 24.56 -1.07 -15.64
CA GLU A 573 25.32 -0.32 -14.65
C GLU A 573 25.81 -1.23 -13.51
N ALA A 574 24.99 -2.18 -13.07
CA ALA A 574 25.40 -3.18 -12.08
C ALA A 574 26.56 -4.06 -12.59
N ARG A 575 26.60 -4.42 -13.90
CA ARG A 575 27.73 -5.08 -14.55
C ARG A 575 28.98 -4.20 -14.59
N ALA A 576 28.79 -2.91 -14.90
CA ALA A 576 29.89 -1.95 -14.89
C ALA A 576 30.47 -1.76 -13.48
N ALA A 577 29.63 -1.72 -12.46
CA ALA A 577 30.04 -1.65 -11.07
C ALA A 577 30.84 -2.90 -10.65
N ALA A 578 30.39 -4.10 -10.99
CA ALA A 578 31.13 -5.35 -10.75
C ALA A 578 32.50 -5.32 -11.41
N ARG A 579 32.60 -4.90 -12.70
CA ARG A 579 33.88 -4.77 -13.42
C ARG A 579 34.81 -3.75 -12.76
N ARG A 580 34.31 -2.61 -12.31
CA ARG A 580 35.10 -1.62 -11.54
C ARG A 580 35.66 -2.19 -10.24
N ALA A 581 34.92 -3.09 -9.60
CA ALA A 581 35.35 -3.81 -8.41
C ALA A 581 36.24 -5.05 -8.70
N GLY A 582 36.52 -5.36 -9.98
CA GLY A 582 37.37 -6.49 -10.40
C GLY A 582 36.64 -7.83 -10.49
N HIS A 583 35.31 -7.83 -10.55
CA HIS A 583 34.45 -9.02 -10.58
C HIS A 583 33.65 -9.13 -11.88
N ALA A 584 33.22 -10.35 -12.20
CA ALA A 584 32.23 -10.60 -13.25
C ALA A 584 30.80 -10.48 -12.68
N GLY A 585 29.81 -10.50 -13.56
CA GLY A 585 28.41 -10.46 -13.17
C GLY A 585 27.90 -9.07 -12.83
N ALA A 586 26.89 -8.98 -11.97
CA ALA A 586 26.22 -7.74 -11.61
C ALA A 586 26.29 -7.45 -10.10
N MET A 587 26.86 -6.30 -9.74
CA MET A 587 26.91 -5.75 -8.39
C MET A 587 25.89 -4.60 -8.31
N PHE A 588 24.72 -4.88 -7.77
CA PHE A 588 23.70 -3.87 -7.55
C PHE A 588 24.06 -2.95 -6.40
N PRO A 589 23.74 -1.64 -6.50
CA PRO A 589 24.03 -0.67 -5.44
C PRO A 589 23.15 -0.88 -4.20
N TRP A 590 23.68 -0.53 -3.04
CA TRP A 590 22.88 -0.50 -1.81
C TRP A 590 21.75 0.52 -1.90
N GLN A 591 22.07 1.74 -2.33
CA GLN A 591 21.08 2.79 -2.60
C GLN A 591 21.00 3.02 -4.12
N SER A 592 19.81 2.83 -4.69
CA SER A 592 19.57 3.00 -6.12
C SER A 592 18.65 4.19 -6.39
N GLY A 593 19.02 5.00 -7.36
CA GLY A 593 18.22 6.14 -7.84
C GLY A 593 17.79 5.96 -9.30
N SER A 594 18.03 6.99 -10.12
CA SER A 594 17.56 7.06 -11.51
C SER A 594 18.25 6.05 -12.42
N ASP A 595 19.58 5.91 -12.34
CA ASP A 595 20.41 5.19 -13.32
C ASP A 595 21.06 3.90 -12.81
N GLY A 596 20.89 3.58 -11.52
CA GLY A 596 21.41 2.35 -10.93
C GLY A 596 22.85 2.41 -10.45
N ARG A 597 23.47 3.60 -10.43
CA ARG A 597 24.76 3.81 -9.74
C ARG A 597 24.60 3.64 -8.25
N GLU A 598 25.72 3.45 -7.55
CA GLU A 598 25.77 3.47 -6.09
C GLU A 598 25.59 4.90 -5.59
N GLU A 599 24.46 5.14 -4.91
CA GLU A 599 24.10 6.45 -4.35
C GLU A 599 24.33 6.53 -2.83
N THR A 600 24.86 5.48 -2.21
CA THR A 600 25.22 5.50 -0.80
C THR A 600 26.27 6.58 -0.56
N PRO A 601 26.02 7.52 0.35
CA PRO A 601 27.02 8.50 0.73
C PRO A 601 28.29 7.83 1.26
N THR A 602 29.42 8.43 1.00
CA THR A 602 30.71 7.95 1.55
C THR A 602 30.95 8.43 2.98
N VAL A 603 30.15 9.42 3.42
CA VAL A 603 30.23 10.02 4.75
C VAL A 603 28.83 10.27 5.30
N LEU A 604 28.69 10.14 6.60
CA LEU A 604 27.46 10.39 7.35
C LEU A 604 27.71 11.48 8.39
N PHE A 605 26.78 12.45 8.50
CA PHE A 605 26.88 13.50 9.51
C PHE A 605 26.46 12.97 10.89
N ASN A 606 27.32 13.09 11.88
CA ASN A 606 26.99 12.79 13.27
C ASN A 606 26.56 14.10 13.99
N PRO A 607 25.27 14.33 14.23
CA PRO A 607 24.78 15.57 14.85
C PRO A 607 25.22 15.71 16.32
N ARG A 608 25.64 14.61 16.98
CA ARG A 608 26.12 14.63 18.36
C ARG A 608 27.52 15.23 18.49
N THR A 609 28.33 15.05 17.46
CA THR A 609 29.72 15.54 17.42
C THR A 609 29.91 16.72 16.48
N GLY A 610 28.95 17.00 15.60
CA GLY A 610 29.07 17.98 14.53
C GLY A 610 30.12 17.58 13.46
N ARG A 611 30.47 16.30 13.35
CA ARG A 611 31.48 15.80 12.43
C ARG A 611 30.88 14.84 11.38
N TRP A 612 31.51 14.82 10.22
CA TRP A 612 31.28 13.79 9.22
C TRP A 612 32.14 12.57 9.53
N ILE A 613 31.51 11.38 9.51
CA ILE A 613 32.14 10.09 9.75
C ILE A 613 32.01 9.21 8.50
N PRO A 614 32.94 8.23 8.26
CA PRO A 614 32.81 7.33 7.12
C PRO A 614 31.52 6.54 7.13
N ASP A 615 30.89 6.39 5.96
CA ASP A 615 29.79 5.48 5.73
C ASP A 615 30.25 4.36 4.77
N ASN A 616 30.23 3.11 5.28
CA ASN A 616 30.66 1.93 4.55
C ASN A 616 29.49 1.06 4.08
N SER A 617 28.24 1.56 4.15
CA SER A 617 27.02 0.82 3.75
C SER A 617 27.03 0.34 2.30
N ARG A 618 27.87 0.91 1.42
CA ARG A 618 28.11 0.38 0.07
C ARG A 618 28.65 -1.06 0.04
N LEU A 619 29.16 -1.61 1.17
CA LEU A 619 29.58 -3.00 1.29
C LEU A 619 28.40 -3.98 1.47
N GLN A 620 27.18 -3.48 1.53
CA GLN A 620 25.94 -4.26 1.65
C GLN A 620 25.51 -4.85 0.29
N HIS A 621 26.33 -5.76 -0.25
CA HIS A 621 26.07 -6.39 -1.56
C HIS A 621 24.85 -7.32 -1.57
N HIS A 622 24.31 -7.65 -0.40
CA HIS A 622 23.15 -8.54 -0.25
C HIS A 622 21.86 -8.00 -0.93
N VAL A 623 21.80 -6.74 -1.33
CA VAL A 623 20.71 -6.24 -2.18
C VAL A 623 20.57 -7.06 -3.48
N GLY A 624 21.69 -7.53 -4.08
CA GLY A 624 21.64 -8.44 -5.23
C GLY A 624 20.96 -9.77 -4.90
N LEU A 625 21.21 -10.33 -3.70
CA LEU A 625 20.56 -11.53 -3.21
C LEU A 625 19.05 -11.34 -3.01
N ALA A 626 18.65 -10.16 -2.49
CA ALA A 626 17.25 -9.80 -2.34
C ALA A 626 16.52 -9.68 -3.69
N ILE A 627 17.17 -9.09 -4.71
CA ILE A 627 16.64 -9.02 -6.07
C ILE A 627 16.43 -10.43 -6.65
N ALA A 628 17.44 -11.30 -6.56
CA ALA A 628 17.36 -12.67 -7.06
C ALA A 628 16.27 -13.48 -6.32
N HIS A 629 16.14 -13.28 -5.00
CA HIS A 629 15.08 -13.89 -4.20
C HIS A 629 13.69 -13.43 -4.68
N SER A 630 13.52 -12.15 -4.93
CA SER A 630 12.27 -11.57 -5.43
C SER A 630 11.90 -12.07 -6.83
N VAL A 631 12.87 -12.21 -7.73
CA VAL A 631 12.69 -12.83 -9.07
C VAL A 631 12.17 -14.27 -8.92
N TRP A 632 12.79 -15.05 -8.04
CA TRP A 632 12.40 -16.45 -7.83
C TRP A 632 11.02 -16.57 -7.19
N GLN A 633 10.71 -15.77 -6.17
CA GLN A 633 9.39 -15.74 -5.52
C GLN A 633 8.28 -15.31 -6.49
N TYR A 634 8.56 -14.30 -7.32
CA TYR A 634 7.62 -13.90 -8.37
C TYR A 634 7.33 -15.07 -9.33
N PHE A 635 8.36 -15.75 -9.82
CA PHE A 635 8.18 -16.90 -10.71
C PHE A 635 7.41 -18.05 -10.05
N GLN A 636 7.70 -18.38 -8.80
CA GLN A 636 6.98 -19.45 -8.08
C GLN A 636 5.49 -19.12 -7.92
N SER A 637 5.18 -17.86 -7.65
CA SER A 637 3.80 -17.38 -7.46
C SER A 637 2.99 -17.36 -8.75
N THR A 638 3.63 -17.05 -9.88
CA THR A 638 2.95 -16.75 -11.15
C THR A 638 3.14 -17.84 -12.22
N ALA A 639 4.24 -18.59 -12.16
CA ALA A 639 4.73 -19.45 -13.24
C ALA A 639 5.00 -18.68 -14.56
N ASP A 640 5.27 -17.37 -14.50
CA ASP A 640 5.56 -16.52 -15.66
C ASP A 640 6.92 -16.87 -16.28
N THR A 641 6.95 -17.92 -17.10
CA THR A 641 8.14 -18.37 -17.83
C THR A 641 8.64 -17.29 -18.80
N ARG A 642 7.73 -16.46 -19.34
CA ARG A 642 8.11 -15.39 -20.26
C ARG A 642 8.97 -14.35 -19.54
N PHE A 643 8.57 -13.93 -18.35
CA PHE A 643 9.38 -13.02 -17.52
C PHE A 643 10.77 -13.62 -17.24
N LEU A 644 10.84 -14.90 -16.87
CA LEU A 644 12.13 -15.55 -16.65
C LEU A 644 13.03 -15.47 -17.88
N VAL A 645 12.52 -15.81 -19.06
CA VAL A 645 13.31 -15.82 -20.30
C VAL A 645 13.72 -14.41 -20.74
N GLU A 646 12.84 -13.44 -20.59
CA GLU A 646 13.08 -12.07 -21.05
C GLU A 646 13.96 -11.25 -20.09
N GLU A 647 13.85 -11.45 -18.78
CA GLU A 647 14.45 -10.56 -17.77
C GLU A 647 15.02 -11.32 -16.56
N GLY A 648 14.22 -12.18 -15.91
CA GLY A 648 14.52 -12.73 -14.59
C GLY A 648 15.72 -13.67 -14.57
N ALA A 649 15.88 -14.52 -15.58
CA ALA A 649 16.98 -15.47 -15.63
C ALA A 649 18.33 -14.76 -15.84
N GLU A 650 18.36 -13.71 -16.64
CA GLU A 650 19.57 -12.89 -16.82
C GLU A 650 19.97 -12.20 -15.52
N LEU A 651 19.00 -11.64 -14.76
CA LEU A 651 19.24 -11.07 -13.43
C LEU A 651 19.87 -12.11 -12.49
N MET A 652 19.27 -13.31 -12.40
CA MET A 652 19.76 -14.36 -11.51
C MET A 652 21.16 -14.85 -11.87
N VAL A 653 21.44 -15.07 -13.16
CA VAL A 653 22.75 -15.52 -13.65
C VAL A 653 23.83 -14.48 -13.36
N GLU A 654 23.56 -13.20 -13.60
CA GLU A 654 24.53 -12.14 -13.41
C GLU A 654 24.83 -11.87 -11.92
N VAL A 655 23.81 -11.95 -11.06
CA VAL A 655 24.01 -11.89 -9.61
C VAL A 655 24.78 -13.12 -9.12
N ALA A 656 24.47 -14.33 -9.64
CA ALA A 656 25.21 -15.56 -9.32
C ALA A 656 26.69 -15.46 -9.73
N ARG A 657 27.02 -14.87 -10.89
CA ARG A 657 28.39 -14.62 -11.34
C ARG A 657 29.14 -13.71 -10.35
N PHE A 658 28.49 -12.64 -9.90
CA PHE A 658 29.10 -11.72 -8.95
C PHE A 658 29.42 -12.42 -7.64
N PHE A 659 28.46 -13.09 -7.01
CA PHE A 659 28.72 -13.77 -5.73
C PHE A 659 29.66 -14.96 -5.87
N ALA A 660 29.60 -15.70 -6.97
CA ALA A 660 30.59 -16.75 -7.25
C ALA A 660 32.00 -16.17 -7.52
N GLY A 661 32.09 -14.92 -7.91
CA GLY A 661 33.35 -14.18 -8.09
C GLY A 661 33.94 -13.62 -6.80
N LEU A 662 33.14 -13.50 -5.72
CA LEU A 662 33.59 -13.06 -4.40
C LEU A 662 34.27 -14.17 -3.59
N VAL A 663 33.99 -15.45 -3.93
CA VAL A 663 34.48 -16.58 -3.11
C VAL A 663 35.97 -16.83 -3.29
N VAL A 664 36.63 -17.15 -2.19
CA VAL A 664 38.02 -17.57 -2.16
C VAL A 664 38.10 -19.00 -1.61
N HIS A 665 38.69 -19.90 -2.36
CA HIS A 665 38.86 -21.30 -1.94
C HIS A 665 39.94 -21.44 -0.87
N ASP A 666 39.57 -22.02 0.28
CA ASP A 666 40.53 -22.44 1.30
C ASP A 666 40.88 -23.93 1.13
N PRO A 667 42.13 -24.26 0.67
CA PRO A 667 42.49 -25.64 0.39
C PRO A 667 42.72 -26.48 1.65
N ARG A 668 42.76 -25.87 2.86
CA ARG A 668 43.01 -26.60 4.11
C ARG A 668 41.88 -27.50 4.50
N ASP A 669 40.65 -27.09 4.22
CA ASP A 669 39.42 -27.84 4.53
C ASP A 669 38.42 -27.94 3.37
N ASP A 670 38.86 -27.56 2.16
CA ASP A 670 38.08 -27.57 0.91
C ASP A 670 36.76 -26.76 1.03
N ARG A 671 36.84 -25.60 1.69
CA ARG A 671 35.73 -24.64 1.87
C ARG A 671 35.97 -23.37 1.05
N TYR A 672 34.89 -22.58 0.88
CA TYR A 672 34.92 -21.29 0.25
C TYR A 672 34.56 -20.19 1.25
N ASP A 673 35.31 -19.11 1.26
CA ASP A 673 35.13 -17.94 2.09
C ASP A 673 34.67 -16.74 1.24
N ILE A 674 33.77 -15.89 1.79
CA ILE A 674 33.46 -14.56 1.28
C ILE A 674 34.02 -13.55 2.27
N THR A 675 34.68 -12.50 1.75
CA THR A 675 35.30 -11.45 2.57
C THR A 675 34.96 -10.06 2.00
N GLY A 676 35.05 -9.04 2.85
CA GLY A 676 34.87 -7.64 2.41
C GLY A 676 33.41 -7.24 2.24
N VAL A 677 32.47 -7.90 2.90
CA VAL A 677 31.03 -7.60 2.83
C VAL A 677 30.53 -7.04 4.17
N MET A 678 29.41 -6.35 4.13
CA MET A 678 28.63 -5.94 5.30
C MET A 678 27.30 -6.69 5.28
N GLY A 679 26.89 -7.22 6.44
CA GLY A 679 25.64 -7.95 6.58
C GLY A 679 24.43 -7.06 6.78
N PRO A 680 23.20 -7.64 6.83
CA PRO A 680 21.96 -6.91 7.10
C PRO A 680 21.89 -6.20 8.44
N ASP A 681 22.73 -6.56 9.39
CA ASP A 681 22.86 -5.93 10.73
C ASP A 681 23.08 -4.41 10.66
N GLU A 682 23.85 -3.93 9.67
CA GLU A 682 24.22 -2.54 9.40
C GLU A 682 25.13 -1.86 10.47
N PHE A 683 25.50 -2.51 11.55
CA PHE A 683 26.43 -1.96 12.57
C PHE A 683 27.87 -2.41 12.36
N HIS A 684 28.08 -3.62 11.84
CA HIS A 684 29.42 -4.14 11.64
C HIS A 684 29.87 -3.94 10.18
N ASP A 685 30.80 -3.04 10.00
CA ASP A 685 31.47 -2.76 8.72
C ASP A 685 32.92 -3.28 8.65
N GLY A 686 33.36 -3.97 9.70
CA GLY A 686 34.71 -4.53 9.85
C GLY A 686 34.91 -5.18 11.22
N TYR A 687 36.18 -5.20 11.66
CA TYR A 687 36.57 -5.76 12.94
C TYR A 687 37.14 -4.68 13.86
N PRO A 688 37.30 -4.95 15.19
CA PRO A 688 37.95 -4.04 16.11
C PRO A 688 39.29 -3.56 15.54
N GLY A 689 39.47 -2.24 15.42
CA GLY A 689 40.68 -1.61 14.90
C GLY A 689 40.82 -1.58 13.37
N THR A 690 39.90 -2.17 12.63
CA THR A 690 39.86 -2.15 11.14
C THR A 690 38.48 -1.84 10.60
N PRO A 691 37.86 -0.70 10.96
CA PRO A 691 36.54 -0.32 10.41
C PRO A 691 36.61 -0.17 8.89
N GLY A 692 35.54 -0.50 8.19
CA GLY A 692 35.47 -0.44 6.73
C GLY A 692 36.22 -1.53 5.97
N SER A 693 36.82 -2.51 6.67
CA SER A 693 37.48 -3.66 6.04
C SER A 693 36.48 -4.69 5.47
N GLY A 694 35.22 -4.59 5.85
CA GLY A 694 34.21 -5.61 5.64
C GLY A 694 34.40 -6.84 6.54
N LEU A 695 33.42 -7.69 6.56
CA LEU A 695 33.34 -8.92 7.34
C LEU A 695 33.81 -10.12 6.53
N ARG A 696 34.25 -11.17 7.22
CA ARG A 696 34.55 -12.47 6.66
C ARG A 696 33.46 -13.46 7.06
N ASN A 697 32.95 -14.19 6.08
CA ASN A 697 31.97 -15.24 6.26
C ASN A 697 30.72 -14.79 7.03
N ASN A 698 30.11 -13.67 6.60
CA ASN A 698 28.79 -13.30 7.08
C ASN A 698 27.79 -14.43 6.73
N ALA A 699 27.13 -14.97 7.75
CA ALA A 699 26.29 -16.16 7.60
C ALA A 699 25.13 -15.94 6.65
N TYR A 700 24.45 -14.77 6.74
CA TYR A 700 23.37 -14.42 5.83
C TYR A 700 23.86 -14.42 4.38
N THR A 701 24.92 -13.71 4.08
CA THR A 701 25.51 -13.60 2.73
C THR A 701 25.88 -14.98 2.18
N ASN A 702 26.55 -15.82 2.98
CA ASN A 702 27.04 -17.11 2.52
C ASN A 702 25.90 -18.11 2.29
N VAL A 703 24.91 -18.17 3.19
CA VAL A 703 23.73 -19.04 3.03
C VAL A 703 22.87 -18.60 1.85
N MET A 704 22.63 -17.27 1.70
CA MET A 704 21.89 -16.75 0.57
C MET A 704 22.62 -16.95 -0.77
N THR A 705 23.95 -16.90 -0.78
CA THR A 705 24.76 -17.26 -1.97
C THR A 705 24.59 -18.73 -2.34
N ALA A 706 24.61 -19.65 -1.36
CA ALA A 706 24.35 -21.06 -1.63
C ALA A 706 22.94 -21.30 -2.18
N TRP A 707 21.95 -20.62 -1.62
CA TRP A 707 20.57 -20.61 -2.11
C TRP A 707 20.49 -20.07 -3.55
N LEU A 708 21.08 -18.91 -3.84
CA LEU A 708 21.11 -18.29 -5.15
C LEU A 708 21.66 -19.25 -6.21
N LEU A 709 22.84 -19.82 -5.95
CA LEU A 709 23.48 -20.78 -6.89
C LEU A 709 22.62 -22.02 -7.10
N THR A 710 21.95 -22.50 -6.06
CA THR A 710 21.03 -23.64 -6.13
C THR A 710 19.83 -23.31 -7.01
N ARG A 711 19.16 -22.17 -6.78
CA ARG A 711 17.96 -21.77 -7.54
C ARG A 711 18.31 -21.37 -8.98
N THR A 712 19.48 -20.75 -9.21
CA THR A 712 19.93 -20.43 -10.57
C THR A 712 20.20 -21.71 -11.37
N LEU A 713 20.84 -22.72 -10.78
CA LEU A 713 21.06 -24.02 -11.45
C LEU A 713 19.72 -24.74 -11.73
N GLU A 714 18.78 -24.72 -10.78
CA GLU A 714 17.43 -25.28 -10.96
C GLU A 714 16.68 -24.56 -12.09
N MET A 715 16.74 -23.23 -12.14
CA MET A 715 16.13 -22.42 -13.19
C MET A 715 16.72 -22.76 -14.57
N ILE A 716 18.04 -22.88 -14.67
CA ILE A 716 18.72 -23.24 -15.93
C ILE A 716 18.26 -24.62 -16.40
N ASP A 717 18.18 -25.58 -15.48
CA ASP A 717 17.71 -26.94 -15.79
C ASP A 717 16.21 -26.92 -16.20
N ARG A 718 15.37 -26.17 -15.50
CA ARG A 718 13.93 -26.05 -15.79
C ARG A 718 13.63 -25.38 -17.13
N LEU A 719 14.38 -24.34 -17.51
CA LEU A 719 14.26 -23.70 -18.83
C LEU A 719 14.87 -24.55 -19.95
N GLY A 720 15.87 -25.34 -19.65
CA GLY A 720 16.54 -26.23 -20.60
C GLY A 720 17.07 -25.49 -21.83
N GLN A 721 17.19 -26.22 -22.96
CA GLN A 721 17.59 -25.63 -24.25
C GLN A 721 16.40 -25.08 -25.02
N ASP A 722 15.19 -25.60 -24.80
CA ASP A 722 14.00 -25.25 -25.57
C ASP A 722 13.57 -23.79 -25.33
N TYR A 723 13.59 -23.36 -24.08
CA TYR A 723 13.24 -21.97 -23.70
C TYR A 723 14.47 -21.09 -23.43
N GLY A 724 15.52 -21.66 -22.84
CA GLY A 724 16.69 -20.93 -22.38
C GLY A 724 17.86 -20.87 -23.40
N GLY A 725 17.89 -21.73 -24.42
CA GLY A 725 19.04 -21.85 -25.33
C GLY A 725 19.55 -20.54 -25.91
N PRO A 726 18.73 -19.69 -26.52
CA PRO A 726 19.16 -18.41 -27.03
C PRO A 726 19.69 -17.45 -25.95
N LEU A 727 19.11 -17.52 -24.75
CA LEU A 727 19.55 -16.73 -23.60
C LEU A 727 20.93 -17.18 -23.12
N TRP A 728 21.14 -18.49 -22.96
CA TRP A 728 22.42 -19.05 -22.53
C TRP A 728 23.55 -18.73 -23.50
N GLN A 729 23.27 -18.73 -24.81
CA GLN A 729 24.24 -18.29 -25.84
C GLN A 729 24.56 -16.80 -25.73
N ARG A 730 23.55 -15.93 -25.53
CA ARG A 730 23.75 -14.48 -25.37
C ARG A 730 24.57 -14.17 -24.12
N LEU A 731 24.36 -14.92 -23.04
CA LEU A 731 25.07 -14.73 -21.77
C LEU A 731 26.46 -15.43 -21.77
N ASP A 732 26.84 -16.13 -22.82
CA ASP A 732 28.06 -16.98 -22.86
C ASP A 732 28.18 -17.87 -21.62
N LEU A 733 27.06 -18.54 -21.29
CA LEU A 733 26.97 -19.42 -20.11
C LEU A 733 27.76 -20.71 -20.38
N ARG A 734 28.82 -20.97 -19.57
CA ARG A 734 29.73 -22.07 -19.80
C ARG A 734 29.55 -23.22 -18.82
N ASP A 735 29.85 -24.44 -19.30
CA ASP A 735 29.75 -25.64 -18.47
C ASP A 735 30.69 -25.62 -17.26
N ASP A 736 31.92 -25.07 -17.42
CA ASP A 736 32.87 -24.95 -16.32
C ASP A 736 32.37 -24.00 -15.19
N GLU A 737 31.64 -22.96 -15.56
CA GLU A 737 30.98 -22.05 -14.64
C GLU A 737 29.91 -22.78 -13.83
N LEU A 738 29.06 -23.58 -14.49
CA LEU A 738 28.03 -24.38 -13.82
C LEU A 738 28.62 -25.46 -12.90
N VAL A 739 29.71 -26.10 -13.30
CA VAL A 739 30.44 -27.05 -12.45
C VAL A 739 31.00 -26.38 -11.22
N ASN A 740 31.56 -25.16 -11.37
CA ASN A 740 32.08 -24.39 -10.26
C ASN A 740 30.96 -23.97 -9.28
N TRP A 741 29.80 -23.51 -9.77
CA TRP A 741 28.64 -23.16 -8.95
C TRP A 741 28.13 -24.36 -8.14
N LYS A 742 28.05 -25.56 -8.76
CA LYS A 742 27.69 -26.81 -8.06
C LYS A 742 28.65 -27.15 -6.94
N ARG A 743 29.94 -26.79 -7.07
CA ARG A 743 30.95 -27.02 -6.04
C ARG A 743 30.84 -25.96 -4.93
N ILE A 744 30.74 -24.68 -5.28
CA ILE A 744 30.67 -23.56 -4.32
C ILE A 744 29.45 -23.72 -3.41
N ARG A 745 28.25 -23.93 -3.97
CA ARG A 745 27.00 -23.96 -3.20
C ARG A 745 26.98 -24.96 -2.03
N THR A 746 27.78 -25.99 -2.10
CA THR A 746 27.82 -27.06 -1.08
C THR A 746 29.00 -26.88 -0.10
N ARG A 747 29.86 -25.89 -0.30
CA ARG A 747 31.12 -25.74 0.43
C ARG A 747 31.36 -24.34 1.00
N LEU A 748 30.41 -23.41 0.91
CA LEU A 748 30.54 -22.12 1.56
C LEU A 748 30.65 -22.29 3.08
N ARG A 749 31.53 -21.49 3.70
CA ARG A 749 31.75 -21.54 5.15
C ARG A 749 30.60 -20.79 5.85
N VAL A 750 30.08 -21.43 6.90
CA VAL A 750 29.07 -20.80 7.78
C VAL A 750 29.61 -20.91 9.21
N PRO A 751 29.73 -19.77 9.93
CA PRO A 751 30.24 -19.76 11.28
C PRO A 751 29.15 -20.13 12.30
N PHE A 752 29.56 -20.85 13.34
CA PHE A 752 28.72 -21.21 14.48
C PHE A 752 29.41 -20.88 15.81
N LEU A 753 28.62 -20.47 16.78
CA LEU A 753 29.02 -20.34 18.18
C LEU A 753 28.85 -21.68 18.91
N ALA A 754 29.34 -21.72 20.16
CA ALA A 754 29.11 -22.85 21.04
C ALA A 754 27.61 -23.14 21.21
N GLY A 755 27.22 -24.42 21.26
CA GLY A 755 25.82 -24.81 21.35
C GLY A 755 25.06 -24.80 20.02
N GLY A 756 25.74 -24.65 18.87
CA GLY A 756 25.12 -24.71 17.55
C GLY A 756 24.39 -23.44 17.13
N VAL A 757 24.56 -22.34 17.85
CA VAL A 757 24.01 -21.03 17.47
C VAL A 757 24.69 -20.54 16.21
N LEU A 758 23.92 -20.14 15.22
CA LEU A 758 24.43 -19.57 13.98
C LEU A 758 25.05 -18.19 14.25
N ALA A 759 26.34 -18.03 14.00
CA ALA A 759 27.04 -16.77 14.24
C ALA A 759 26.82 -15.80 13.07
N GLN A 760 26.79 -14.52 13.36
CA GLN A 760 26.57 -13.48 12.37
C GLN A 760 27.70 -13.44 11.33
N PHE A 761 28.95 -13.53 11.79
CA PHE A 761 30.15 -13.60 10.96
C PHE A 761 31.29 -14.31 11.71
N GLU A 762 32.35 -14.65 11.01
CA GLU A 762 33.55 -15.27 11.60
C GLU A 762 34.21 -14.30 12.59
N GLY A 763 34.42 -14.75 13.86
CA GLY A 763 34.96 -13.93 14.95
C GLY A 763 33.89 -13.18 15.77
N TYR A 764 32.59 -13.22 15.40
CA TYR A 764 31.54 -12.58 16.20
C TYR A 764 31.49 -13.05 17.64
N GLY A 765 31.79 -14.33 17.89
CA GLY A 765 31.84 -14.93 19.23
C GLY A 765 32.93 -14.39 20.13
N ASP A 766 33.97 -13.80 19.56
CA ASP A 766 35.12 -13.28 20.31
C ASP A 766 34.89 -11.84 20.82
N LEU A 767 33.83 -11.16 20.31
CA LEU A 767 33.49 -9.81 20.71
C LEU A 767 32.90 -9.80 22.14
N PRO A 768 33.16 -8.78 22.93
CA PRO A 768 32.54 -8.60 24.26
C PRO A 768 31.05 -8.28 24.16
N GLU A 769 30.31 -8.61 25.19
CA GLU A 769 28.90 -8.24 25.33
C GLU A 769 28.72 -6.73 25.50
N PHE A 770 27.65 -6.19 24.92
CA PHE A 770 27.28 -4.78 25.07
C PHE A 770 26.43 -4.55 26.32
N SER A 771 26.64 -3.44 26.99
CA SER A 771 25.94 -3.10 28.24
C SER A 771 24.64 -2.35 27.94
N TRP A 772 23.62 -3.07 27.49
CA TRP A 772 22.32 -2.51 27.02
C TRP A 772 21.65 -1.62 28.06
N GLU A 773 21.49 -2.09 29.29
CA GLU A 773 20.84 -1.37 30.40
C GLU A 773 21.50 -0.01 30.65
N LYS A 774 22.84 0.01 30.75
CA LYS A 774 23.60 1.24 30.97
C LYS A 774 23.36 2.30 29.89
N TYR A 775 23.30 1.88 28.64
CA TYR A 775 23.09 2.82 27.53
C TYR A 775 21.64 3.25 27.43
N GLN A 776 20.67 2.38 27.70
CA GLN A 776 19.25 2.73 27.79
C GLN A 776 18.97 3.73 28.92
N GLU A 777 19.53 3.52 30.10
CA GLU A 777 19.42 4.46 31.24
C GLU A 777 20.00 5.84 30.88
N ARG A 778 21.14 5.87 30.19
CA ARG A 778 21.86 7.11 29.89
C ARG A 778 21.26 7.90 28.72
N TYR A 779 20.81 7.22 27.68
CA TYR A 779 20.39 7.84 26.41
C TYR A 779 18.90 7.66 26.08
N GLY A 780 18.20 6.79 26.79
CA GLY A 780 16.79 6.45 26.52
C GLY A 780 16.65 5.69 25.21
N ARG A 781 16.60 6.41 24.08
CA ARG A 781 16.55 5.80 22.74
C ARG A 781 17.95 5.48 22.23
N ILE A 782 18.20 4.22 21.87
CA ILE A 782 19.51 3.72 21.45
C ILE A 782 19.52 3.11 20.04
N GLY A 783 18.50 3.40 19.23
CA GLY A 783 18.40 2.88 17.85
C GLY A 783 19.57 3.29 16.94
N ARG A 784 20.20 4.44 17.21
CA ARG A 784 21.40 4.93 16.52
C ARG A 784 22.64 4.80 17.41
N LEU A 785 22.92 3.56 17.85
CA LEU A 785 24.12 3.26 18.65
C LEU A 785 25.42 3.61 17.92
N ASP A 786 25.45 3.52 16.61
CA ASP A 786 26.55 3.94 15.75
C ASP A 786 27.00 5.38 16.05
N LEU A 787 26.06 6.32 16.07
CA LEU A 787 26.33 7.75 16.35
C LEU A 787 26.66 8.00 17.83
N ILE A 788 26.05 7.23 18.72
CA ILE A 788 26.30 7.36 20.19
C ILE A 788 27.71 6.89 20.51
N LEU A 789 28.10 5.72 20.02
CA LEU A 789 29.43 5.15 20.29
C LEU A 789 30.56 5.98 19.64
N ASP A 790 30.34 6.46 18.38
CA ASP A 790 31.30 7.39 17.77
C ASP A 790 31.49 8.64 18.59
N ALA A 791 30.44 9.21 19.17
CA ALA A 791 30.54 10.38 20.03
C ALA A 791 31.32 10.10 21.34
N GLU A 792 31.38 8.84 21.79
CA GLU A 792 32.19 8.39 22.92
C GLU A 792 33.60 7.92 22.52
N GLY A 793 33.93 7.93 21.23
CA GLY A 793 35.20 7.43 20.69
C GLY A 793 35.30 5.90 20.68
N LEU A 794 34.14 5.22 20.62
CA LEU A 794 33.98 3.76 20.56
C LEU A 794 33.37 3.37 19.20
N SER A 795 33.36 2.07 18.90
CA SER A 795 32.82 1.53 17.64
C SER A 795 31.79 0.44 17.92
N THR A 796 30.79 0.32 17.07
CA THR A 796 29.89 -0.84 17.03
C THR A 796 30.62 -2.14 16.72
N ASN A 797 31.72 -2.07 15.98
CA ASN A 797 32.59 -3.20 15.67
C ASN A 797 33.24 -3.84 16.93
N ASP A 798 33.26 -3.12 18.06
CA ASP A 798 33.90 -3.59 19.27
C ASP A 798 33.02 -4.49 20.13
N TYR A 799 31.71 -4.66 19.76
CA TYR A 799 30.76 -5.32 20.66
C TYR A 799 29.88 -6.34 19.91
N ARG A 800 29.39 -7.32 20.67
CA ARG A 800 28.41 -8.32 20.22
C ARG A 800 27.00 -7.75 20.26
N LEU A 801 26.58 -7.09 19.19
CA LEU A 801 25.30 -6.42 19.05
C LEU A 801 24.85 -6.40 17.60
N SER A 802 23.63 -5.92 17.31
CA SER A 802 23.14 -5.66 15.95
C SER A 802 22.13 -4.51 15.95
N LYS A 803 22.07 -3.74 14.86
CA LYS A 803 21.04 -2.69 14.65
C LYS A 803 19.69 -3.31 14.42
N GLN A 804 19.67 -4.34 13.58
CA GLN A 804 18.48 -5.09 13.16
C GLN A 804 18.83 -6.56 12.92
N ALA A 805 17.84 -7.36 12.53
CA ALA A 805 18.06 -8.76 12.24
C ALA A 805 19.08 -8.98 11.10
N ASP A 806 20.07 -9.86 11.34
CA ASP A 806 21.01 -10.37 10.31
C ASP A 806 20.73 -11.85 10.07
N VAL A 807 21.24 -12.71 10.95
CA VAL A 807 21.00 -14.16 10.89
C VAL A 807 19.51 -14.50 10.91
N LEU A 808 18.71 -13.79 11.70
CA LEU A 808 17.27 -14.02 11.78
C LEU A 808 16.55 -13.74 10.45
N MET A 809 17.16 -12.98 9.55
CA MET A 809 16.63 -12.82 8.18
C MET A 809 16.56 -14.16 7.42
N LEU A 810 17.44 -15.10 7.70
CA LEU A 810 17.36 -16.43 7.10
C LEU A 810 16.08 -17.17 7.53
N LEU A 811 15.66 -17.01 8.79
CA LEU A 811 14.41 -17.57 9.31
C LEU A 811 13.15 -16.79 8.88
N TYR A 812 13.32 -15.54 8.42
CA TYR A 812 12.27 -14.78 7.78
C TYR A 812 12.04 -15.22 6.33
N LEU A 813 13.13 -15.48 5.59
CA LEU A 813 13.07 -15.84 4.16
C LEU A 813 12.76 -17.30 3.91
N PHE A 814 13.19 -18.19 4.80
CA PHE A 814 13.06 -19.65 4.67
C PHE A 814 12.27 -20.22 5.83
N SER A 815 11.54 -21.27 5.56
CA SER A 815 11.05 -22.13 6.64
C SER A 815 12.21 -22.82 7.35
N ASP A 816 11.99 -23.22 8.61
CA ASP A 816 12.98 -24.00 9.39
C ASP A 816 13.46 -25.26 8.62
N ARG A 817 12.56 -25.86 7.87
CA ARG A 817 12.86 -27.04 7.06
C ARG A 817 13.76 -26.70 5.88
N GLU A 818 13.41 -25.66 5.12
CA GLU A 818 14.19 -25.25 3.95
C GLU A 818 15.60 -24.78 4.35
N LEU A 819 15.71 -23.99 5.43
CA LEU A 819 17.00 -23.55 5.94
C LEU A 819 17.86 -24.74 6.41
N ARG A 820 17.27 -25.71 7.09
CA ARG A 820 17.98 -26.96 7.50
C ARG A 820 18.46 -27.76 6.30
N GLU A 821 17.58 -28.00 5.33
CA GLU A 821 17.93 -28.73 4.10
C GLU A 821 19.07 -28.05 3.34
N LEU A 822 19.07 -26.70 3.28
CA LEU A 822 20.13 -25.90 2.67
C LEU A 822 21.46 -26.03 3.43
N LEU A 823 21.44 -25.91 4.75
CA LEU A 823 22.63 -26.06 5.60
C LEU A 823 23.17 -27.50 5.58
N GLU A 824 22.31 -28.52 5.56
CA GLU A 824 22.70 -29.92 5.40
C GLU A 824 23.41 -30.18 4.07
N GLN A 825 22.91 -29.59 2.97
CA GLN A 825 23.59 -29.65 1.65
C GLN A 825 24.97 -28.97 1.70
N MET A 826 25.15 -27.99 2.55
CA MET A 826 26.45 -27.32 2.79
C MET A 826 27.33 -28.10 3.80
N GLY A 827 26.83 -29.21 4.36
CA GLY A 827 27.54 -30.06 5.31
C GLY A 827 27.47 -29.60 6.77
N TYR A 828 26.42 -28.84 7.15
CA TYR A 828 26.20 -28.35 8.52
C TYR A 828 24.90 -28.91 9.10
N ALA A 829 24.93 -29.32 10.36
CA ALA A 829 23.74 -29.71 11.10
C ALA A 829 23.11 -28.47 11.76
N PHE A 830 21.81 -28.27 11.55
CA PHE A 830 21.07 -27.19 12.18
C PHE A 830 19.71 -27.71 12.71
N PRO A 831 19.72 -28.49 13.81
CA PRO A 831 18.52 -29.09 14.37
C PRO A 831 17.59 -28.03 15.00
N PRO A 832 16.32 -28.38 15.30
CA PRO A 832 15.34 -27.44 15.87
C PRO A 832 15.81 -26.73 17.14
N GLU A 833 16.60 -27.39 17.97
CA GLU A 833 17.16 -26.84 19.21
C GLU A 833 18.18 -25.72 18.90
N ALA A 834 18.93 -25.85 17.80
CA ALA A 834 19.87 -24.82 17.36
C ALA A 834 19.10 -23.60 16.79
N VAL A 835 17.96 -23.80 16.13
CA VAL A 835 17.06 -22.72 15.70
C VAL A 835 16.58 -21.92 16.91
N GLN A 836 16.03 -22.61 17.92
CA GLN A 836 15.56 -21.98 19.16
C GLN A 836 16.67 -21.22 19.87
N ALA A 837 17.86 -21.82 20.01
CA ALA A 837 19.03 -21.21 20.62
C ALA A 837 19.48 -19.96 19.86
N THR A 838 19.44 -20.00 18.51
CA THR A 838 19.79 -18.85 17.65
C THR A 838 18.82 -17.69 17.86
N VAL A 839 17.52 -17.96 17.83
CA VAL A 839 16.49 -16.93 18.06
C VAL A 839 16.64 -16.31 19.44
N ALA A 840 16.76 -17.12 20.50
CA ALA A 840 16.93 -16.66 21.86
C ALA A 840 18.21 -15.81 22.04
N PHE A 841 19.28 -16.17 21.34
CA PHE A 841 20.56 -15.45 21.39
C PHE A 841 20.43 -14.04 20.81
N TYR A 842 19.84 -13.87 19.62
CA TYR A 842 19.75 -12.57 18.95
C TYR A 842 18.65 -11.67 19.51
N ARG A 843 17.60 -12.24 20.12
CA ARG A 843 16.50 -11.47 20.72
C ARG A 843 16.96 -10.42 21.73
N THR A 844 18.03 -10.69 22.47
CA THR A 844 18.58 -9.81 23.51
C THR A 844 19.72 -8.95 23.02
N ARG A 845 20.14 -9.04 21.77
CA ARG A 845 21.32 -8.37 21.20
C ARG A 845 21.01 -7.43 20.05
N SER A 846 19.74 -7.13 19.84
CA SER A 846 19.26 -6.24 18.79
C SER A 846 18.84 -4.88 19.35
N ALA A 847 19.37 -3.80 18.78
CA ALA A 847 18.99 -2.42 19.14
C ALA A 847 17.60 -2.02 18.63
N HIS A 848 17.03 -2.81 17.71
CA HIS A 848 15.80 -2.46 16.99
C HIS A 848 15.83 -1.05 16.39
N GLY A 849 16.98 -0.63 15.89
CA GLY A 849 17.20 0.67 15.27
C GLY A 849 16.61 0.81 13.87
N SER A 850 15.95 -0.23 13.36
CA SER A 850 15.19 -0.25 12.12
C SER A 850 13.78 -0.74 12.41
N THR A 851 12.78 -0.17 11.73
CA THR A 851 11.38 -0.64 11.81
C THR A 851 11.21 -2.06 11.28
N LEU A 852 12.03 -2.48 10.30
CA LEU A 852 12.07 -3.84 9.77
C LEU A 852 12.45 -4.89 10.82
N SER A 853 13.22 -4.50 11.84
CA SER A 853 13.61 -5.42 12.91
C SER A 853 12.40 -6.02 13.62
N ASN A 854 11.37 -5.21 13.93
CA ASN A 854 10.15 -5.70 14.57
C ASN A 854 9.36 -6.66 13.68
N VAL A 855 9.36 -6.45 12.36
CA VAL A 855 8.72 -7.35 11.38
C VAL A 855 9.40 -8.71 11.41
N VAL A 856 10.73 -8.75 11.31
CA VAL A 856 11.49 -10.00 11.29
C VAL A 856 11.36 -10.75 12.61
N HIS A 857 11.47 -10.05 13.76
CA HIS A 857 11.30 -10.68 15.05
C HIS A 857 9.88 -11.23 15.27
N SER A 858 8.84 -10.49 14.85
CA SER A 858 7.48 -11.00 14.90
C SER A 858 7.32 -12.30 14.09
N TRP A 859 7.87 -12.33 12.89
CA TRP A 859 7.84 -13.49 12.01
C TRP A 859 8.50 -14.71 12.65
N VAL A 860 9.71 -14.54 13.12
CA VAL A 860 10.53 -15.63 13.68
C VAL A 860 9.93 -16.16 15.00
N GLU A 861 9.42 -15.28 15.85
CA GLU A 861 8.79 -15.65 17.13
C GLU A 861 7.43 -16.36 16.93
N SER A 862 6.75 -16.20 15.81
CA SER A 862 5.38 -16.70 15.60
C SER A 862 5.21 -18.20 15.87
N ARG A 863 6.29 -18.97 15.70
CA ARG A 863 6.32 -20.43 15.92
C ARG A 863 6.87 -20.84 17.27
N LEU A 864 7.53 -19.94 18.00
CA LEU A 864 8.18 -20.19 19.26
C LEU A 864 7.43 -19.55 20.43
N ASP A 865 7.05 -18.28 20.28
CA ASP A 865 6.33 -17.46 21.26
C ASP A 865 5.30 -16.59 20.55
N ARG A 866 4.06 -17.10 20.40
CA ARG A 866 2.99 -16.39 19.71
C ARG A 866 2.62 -15.07 20.37
N ARG A 867 2.74 -14.94 21.70
CA ARG A 867 2.49 -13.68 22.41
C ARG A 867 3.60 -12.68 22.14
N GLY A 868 4.85 -13.13 22.13
CA GLY A 868 6.00 -12.34 21.74
C GLY A 868 5.87 -11.84 20.30
N SER A 869 5.49 -12.73 19.37
CA SER A 869 5.21 -12.36 17.98
C SER A 869 4.18 -11.23 17.86
N TRP A 870 3.05 -11.34 18.58
CA TRP A 870 2.02 -10.28 18.59
C TRP A 870 2.56 -8.96 19.12
N SER A 871 3.36 -8.99 20.18
CA SER A 871 3.99 -7.78 20.73
C SER A 871 4.94 -7.09 19.74
N PHE A 872 5.68 -7.85 18.94
CA PHE A 872 6.52 -7.29 17.88
C PHE A 872 5.68 -6.77 16.72
N LEU A 873 4.60 -7.47 16.34
CA LEU A 873 3.69 -7.03 15.29
C LEU A 873 3.02 -5.69 15.63
N THR A 874 2.48 -5.54 16.84
CA THR A 874 1.83 -4.28 17.24
C THR A 874 2.79 -3.10 17.21
N ARG A 875 4.05 -3.32 17.60
CA ARG A 875 5.11 -2.30 17.47
C ARG A 875 5.46 -2.00 16.01
N ALA A 876 5.47 -2.99 15.12
CA ALA A 876 5.69 -2.79 13.70
C ALA A 876 4.53 -2.02 13.04
N LEU A 877 3.28 -2.43 13.32
CA LEU A 877 2.06 -1.78 12.82
C LEU A 877 1.95 -0.31 13.19
N SER A 878 2.32 0.04 14.43
CA SER A 878 2.20 1.39 14.95
C SER A 878 3.45 2.25 14.79
N SER A 879 4.53 1.72 14.20
CA SER A 879 5.85 2.36 14.22
C SER A 879 5.87 3.80 13.70
N ASP A 880 5.20 4.06 12.56
CA ASP A 880 5.08 5.39 12.00
C ASP A 880 3.99 6.23 12.69
N LEU A 881 2.90 5.61 13.12
CA LEU A 881 1.81 6.30 13.84
C LEU A 881 2.29 6.99 15.12
N VAL A 882 3.23 6.37 15.83
CA VAL A 882 3.79 6.89 17.08
C VAL A 882 5.20 7.44 16.92
N ASP A 883 5.70 7.53 15.69
CA ASP A 883 7.08 7.95 15.39
C ASP A 883 8.12 7.23 16.28
N ALA A 884 8.06 5.90 16.28
CA ALA A 884 8.82 5.06 17.21
C ALA A 884 10.34 5.29 17.12
N GLN A 885 10.87 5.71 15.97
CA GLN A 885 12.28 6.00 15.75
C GLN A 885 12.68 7.44 16.09
N GLY A 886 11.71 8.30 16.38
CA GLY A 886 11.93 9.66 16.82
C GLY A 886 12.29 10.63 15.71
N ASP A 887 11.29 11.41 15.29
CA ASP A 887 11.37 12.50 14.31
C ASP A 887 11.73 12.05 12.88
N THR A 888 11.62 10.73 12.56
CA THR A 888 11.96 10.22 11.24
C THR A 888 10.74 10.00 10.34
N THR A 889 9.55 9.79 10.89
CA THR A 889 8.32 9.63 10.09
C THR A 889 7.94 10.92 9.37
N ARG A 890 8.30 12.08 9.90
CA ARG A 890 8.14 13.37 9.21
C ARG A 890 8.87 13.43 7.87
N GLU A 891 9.93 12.65 7.71
CA GLU A 891 10.77 12.56 6.51
C GLU A 891 10.25 11.57 5.48
N GLY A 892 9.13 10.93 5.75
CA GLY A 892 8.50 9.86 4.97
C GLY A 892 8.27 8.61 5.80
N ILE A 893 7.40 7.75 5.33
CA ILE A 893 6.98 6.51 6.01
C ILE A 893 7.98 5.36 5.77
N HIS A 894 7.95 4.34 6.63
CA HIS A 894 8.77 3.14 6.48
C HIS A 894 8.02 2.06 5.67
N LEU A 895 8.06 2.16 4.35
CA LEU A 895 7.21 1.35 3.46
C LEU A 895 7.42 -0.16 3.61
N GLY A 896 8.67 -0.60 3.76
CA GLY A 896 8.99 -2.02 3.99
C GLY A 896 8.40 -2.56 5.28
N ALA A 897 8.40 -1.77 6.37
CA ALA A 897 7.80 -2.17 7.64
C ALA A 897 6.26 -2.20 7.57
N MET A 898 5.66 -1.26 6.84
CA MET A 898 4.21 -1.25 6.62
C MET A 898 3.76 -2.49 5.87
N ALA A 899 4.37 -2.79 4.72
CA ALA A 899 4.04 -3.98 3.94
C ALA A 899 4.34 -5.27 4.72
N GLY A 900 5.50 -5.34 5.37
CA GLY A 900 5.92 -6.49 6.16
C GLY A 900 5.01 -6.78 7.35
N SER A 901 4.47 -5.75 8.02
CA SER A 901 3.52 -5.94 9.12
C SER A 901 2.19 -6.53 8.64
N VAL A 902 1.69 -6.11 7.48
CA VAL A 902 0.49 -6.71 6.85
C VAL A 902 0.80 -8.15 6.39
N ASP A 903 2.01 -8.39 5.89
CA ASP A 903 2.45 -9.71 5.45
C ASP A 903 2.57 -10.73 6.59
N ILE A 904 2.86 -10.29 7.82
CA ILE A 904 2.80 -11.15 9.01
C ILE A 904 1.39 -11.71 9.19
N LEU A 905 0.36 -10.89 9.07
CA LEU A 905 -1.03 -11.34 9.18
C LEU A 905 -1.38 -12.35 8.09
N THR A 906 -0.94 -12.10 6.85
CA THR A 906 -1.35 -12.90 5.69
C THR A 906 -0.49 -14.15 5.50
N ARG A 907 0.84 -14.04 5.42
CA ARG A 907 1.72 -15.20 5.18
C ARG A 907 2.24 -15.84 6.45
N CYS A 908 2.69 -15.07 7.42
CA CYS A 908 3.33 -15.63 8.61
C CYS A 908 2.33 -16.41 9.48
N TYR A 909 1.19 -15.81 9.83
CA TYR A 909 0.21 -16.47 10.72
C TYR A 909 -0.56 -17.60 10.04
N THR A 910 -0.76 -17.54 8.72
CA THR A 910 -1.30 -18.68 7.96
C THR A 910 -0.24 -19.74 7.67
N GLY A 911 1.04 -19.38 7.81
CA GLY A 911 2.16 -20.24 7.40
C GLY A 911 2.20 -20.46 5.89
N LEU A 912 1.71 -19.47 5.12
CA LEU A 912 1.65 -19.54 3.67
C LEU A 912 3.05 -19.42 3.08
N GLU A 913 3.50 -20.49 2.45
CA GLU A 913 4.72 -20.56 1.64
C GLU A 913 4.38 -21.04 0.23
N ILE A 914 5.16 -20.62 -0.76
CA ILE A 914 5.02 -21.09 -2.14
C ILE A 914 6.31 -21.80 -2.52
N ARG A 915 6.22 -23.11 -2.67
CA ARG A 915 7.36 -23.96 -3.05
C ARG A 915 6.91 -25.27 -3.70
N GLU A 916 7.78 -25.89 -4.47
CA GLU A 916 7.51 -27.18 -5.15
C GLU A 916 6.21 -27.17 -5.97
N ASP A 917 5.90 -26.01 -6.58
CA ASP A 917 4.70 -25.78 -7.41
C ASP A 917 3.38 -26.01 -6.64
N MET A 918 3.35 -25.68 -5.33
CA MET A 918 2.14 -25.77 -4.49
C MET A 918 2.16 -24.71 -3.38
N LEU A 919 1.01 -24.51 -2.77
CA LEU A 919 0.83 -23.69 -1.58
C LEU A 919 0.98 -24.54 -0.32
N TRP A 920 1.80 -24.08 0.60
CA TRP A 920 2.00 -24.71 1.91
C TRP A 920 1.33 -23.86 2.97
N PHE A 921 0.63 -24.49 3.91
CA PHE A 921 0.00 -23.83 5.03
C PHE A 921 0.42 -24.51 6.34
N ARG A 922 0.88 -23.71 7.29
CA ARG A 922 1.24 -24.13 8.65
C ARG A 922 0.75 -23.07 9.65
N PRO A 923 -0.57 -23.02 9.91
CA PRO A 923 -1.18 -21.94 10.69
C PRO A 923 -0.60 -21.79 12.10
N ALA A 924 -0.33 -20.54 12.50
CA ALA A 924 0.21 -20.21 13.82
C ALA A 924 -0.36 -18.87 14.32
N ILE A 925 -1.68 -18.74 14.36
CA ILE A 925 -2.38 -17.52 14.75
C ILE A 925 -2.24 -17.23 16.26
N PRO A 926 -1.88 -15.99 16.67
CA PRO A 926 -1.88 -15.59 18.07
C PRO A 926 -3.28 -15.50 18.66
N PRO A 927 -3.45 -15.75 19.97
CA PRO A 927 -4.80 -15.70 20.61
C PRO A 927 -5.46 -14.31 20.56
N GLN A 928 -4.72 -13.25 20.33
CA GLN A 928 -5.21 -11.89 20.23
C GLN A 928 -5.88 -11.59 18.88
N VAL A 929 -5.65 -12.43 17.87
CA VAL A 929 -6.22 -12.28 16.53
C VAL A 929 -7.37 -13.28 16.40
N PRO A 930 -8.63 -12.84 16.39
CA PRO A 930 -9.78 -13.74 16.33
C PRO A 930 -9.89 -14.46 14.99
N GLU A 931 -9.55 -13.75 13.91
CA GLU A 931 -9.56 -14.27 12.55
C GLU A 931 -8.64 -13.47 11.63
N VAL A 932 -8.26 -14.05 10.50
CA VAL A 932 -7.61 -13.33 9.39
C VAL A 932 -8.25 -13.79 8.10
N THR A 933 -8.86 -12.87 7.36
CA THR A 933 -9.48 -13.14 6.05
C THR A 933 -8.86 -12.23 4.99
N PHE A 934 -8.43 -12.82 3.87
CA PHE A 934 -7.86 -12.10 2.73
C PHE A 934 -7.92 -12.95 1.46
N SER A 935 -7.65 -12.33 0.31
CA SER A 935 -7.58 -13.01 -0.98
C SER A 935 -6.18 -12.94 -1.57
N ILE A 936 -5.80 -13.97 -2.31
CA ILE A 936 -4.57 -14.03 -3.11
C ILE A 936 -4.87 -14.49 -4.52
N HIS A 937 -3.94 -14.21 -5.44
CA HIS A 937 -3.88 -14.83 -6.76
C HIS A 937 -2.66 -15.72 -6.84
N TYR A 938 -2.88 -17.01 -7.06
CA TYR A 938 -1.81 -17.98 -7.29
C TYR A 938 -1.94 -18.55 -8.69
N ARG A 939 -0.97 -18.24 -9.57
CA ARG A 939 -0.99 -18.67 -10.97
C ARG A 939 -2.31 -18.32 -11.67
N ASP A 940 -2.71 -17.05 -11.57
CA ASP A 940 -3.93 -16.46 -12.11
C ASP A 940 -5.24 -17.03 -11.51
N GLN A 941 -5.18 -17.76 -10.41
CA GLN A 941 -6.34 -18.31 -9.73
C GLN A 941 -6.62 -17.56 -8.43
N PRO A 942 -7.81 -17.00 -8.24
CA PRO A 942 -8.17 -16.32 -7.00
C PRO A 942 -8.45 -17.34 -5.90
N ILE A 943 -7.81 -17.19 -4.76
CA ILE A 943 -8.01 -18.02 -3.58
C ILE A 943 -8.33 -17.11 -2.40
N GLN A 944 -9.47 -17.35 -1.78
CA GLN A 944 -9.82 -16.73 -0.50
C GLN A 944 -9.32 -17.63 0.63
N ILE A 945 -8.71 -17.00 1.62
CA ILE A 945 -8.13 -17.64 2.79
C ILE A 945 -8.77 -17.03 4.02
N GLU A 946 -9.30 -17.90 4.87
CA GLU A 946 -9.85 -17.54 6.17
C GLU A 946 -9.18 -18.41 7.22
N LEU A 947 -8.55 -17.78 8.19
CA LEU A 947 -7.89 -18.45 9.30
C LEU A 947 -8.50 -17.99 10.62
N THR A 948 -8.95 -18.95 11.40
CA THR A 948 -9.37 -18.77 12.78
C THR A 948 -8.49 -19.64 13.71
N PRO A 949 -8.54 -19.48 15.02
CA PRO A 949 -7.82 -20.37 15.95
C PRO A 949 -8.22 -21.85 15.81
N ALA A 950 -9.40 -22.16 15.26
CA ALA A 950 -9.93 -23.51 15.13
C ALA A 950 -9.78 -24.13 13.73
N ALA A 951 -9.74 -23.31 12.69
CA ALA A 951 -9.79 -23.81 11.32
C ALA A 951 -9.09 -22.89 10.32
N LEU A 952 -8.49 -23.48 9.30
CA LEU A 952 -8.10 -22.85 8.05
C LEU A 952 -9.13 -23.22 6.98
N ARG A 953 -9.72 -22.22 6.33
CA ARG A 953 -10.65 -22.38 5.23
C ARG A 953 -10.03 -21.82 3.96
N LEU A 954 -10.06 -22.62 2.89
CA LEU A 954 -9.58 -22.22 1.58
C LEU A 954 -10.72 -22.34 0.57
N TYR A 955 -10.97 -21.26 -0.18
CA TYR A 955 -11.92 -21.26 -1.30
C TYR A 955 -11.18 -20.92 -2.58
N LEU A 956 -11.20 -21.81 -3.56
CA LEU A 956 -10.70 -21.54 -4.91
C LEU A 956 -11.85 -21.00 -5.75
N GLY A 957 -11.71 -19.81 -6.28
CA GLY A 957 -12.71 -19.19 -7.14
C GLY A 957 -13.08 -20.07 -8.35
N PRO A 958 -14.28 -19.87 -8.92
CA PRO A 958 -14.71 -20.62 -10.09
C PRO A 958 -13.87 -20.24 -11.32
N GLY A 959 -13.58 -21.23 -12.20
CA GLY A 959 -12.82 -20.96 -13.42
C GLY A 959 -12.40 -22.25 -14.14
N PRO A 960 -11.94 -22.15 -15.38
CA PRO A 960 -11.50 -23.30 -16.17
C PRO A 960 -10.05 -23.72 -15.83
N ALA A 961 -9.64 -23.59 -14.59
CA ALA A 961 -8.27 -23.75 -14.17
C ALA A 961 -7.96 -25.18 -13.66
N LEU A 962 -6.68 -25.55 -13.69
CA LEU A 962 -6.19 -26.79 -13.11
C LEU A 962 -6.33 -26.73 -11.58
N PRO A 963 -6.54 -27.87 -10.90
CA PRO A 963 -6.55 -27.93 -9.44
C PRO A 963 -5.25 -27.34 -8.84
N VAL A 964 -5.39 -26.58 -7.76
CA VAL A 964 -4.26 -26.09 -6.98
C VAL A 964 -3.88 -27.12 -5.94
N ARG A 965 -2.61 -27.52 -5.94
CA ARG A 965 -2.09 -28.38 -4.88
C ARG A 965 -1.80 -27.56 -3.64
N VAL A 966 -2.32 -28.01 -2.52
CA VAL A 966 -2.09 -27.40 -1.21
C VAL A 966 -1.55 -28.44 -0.25
N TRP A 967 -0.54 -28.08 0.52
CA TRP A 967 0.00 -28.90 1.60
C TRP A 967 -0.47 -28.32 2.94
N VAL A 968 -1.12 -29.16 3.75
CA VAL A 968 -1.60 -28.78 5.08
C VAL A 968 -1.33 -29.96 6.02
N ASP A 969 -0.71 -29.71 7.16
CA ASP A 969 -0.46 -30.66 8.25
C ASP A 969 0.12 -32.04 7.81
N GLY A 970 1.05 -32.04 6.85
CA GLY A 970 1.74 -33.24 6.40
C GLY A 970 1.13 -33.91 5.18
N GLU A 971 -0.03 -33.48 4.70
CA GLU A 971 -0.74 -34.06 3.58
C GLU A 971 -0.87 -33.08 2.40
N VAL A 972 -0.83 -33.62 1.19
CA VAL A 972 -1.07 -32.88 -0.05
C VAL A 972 -2.52 -33.08 -0.48
N HIS A 973 -3.22 -31.99 -0.69
CA HIS A 973 -4.59 -31.95 -1.18
C HIS A 973 -4.68 -31.24 -2.52
N GLU A 974 -5.70 -31.57 -3.31
CA GLU A 974 -6.07 -30.84 -4.51
C GLU A 974 -7.29 -29.97 -4.21
N LEU A 975 -7.17 -28.66 -4.44
CA LEU A 975 -8.27 -27.71 -4.35
C LEU A 975 -8.78 -27.43 -5.78
N ARG A 976 -10.04 -27.73 -6.05
CA ARG A 976 -10.65 -27.57 -7.39
C ARG A 976 -11.41 -26.24 -7.47
N ALA A 977 -11.58 -25.73 -8.68
CA ALA A 977 -12.36 -24.52 -8.94
C ALA A 977 -13.78 -24.64 -8.35
N GLY A 978 -14.20 -23.61 -7.61
CA GLY A 978 -15.47 -23.58 -6.87
C GLY A 978 -15.48 -24.39 -5.57
N GLU A 979 -14.36 -25.02 -5.17
CA GLU A 979 -14.30 -25.87 -3.99
C GLU A 979 -13.92 -25.06 -2.74
N ILE A 980 -14.63 -25.34 -1.64
CA ILE A 980 -14.28 -24.90 -0.29
C ILE A 980 -13.73 -26.08 0.48
N ARG A 981 -12.57 -25.91 1.10
CA ARG A 981 -11.99 -26.90 2.02
C ARG A 981 -11.73 -26.33 3.38
N HIS A 982 -12.03 -27.12 4.39
CA HIS A 982 -11.79 -26.81 5.80
C HIS A 982 -10.72 -27.74 6.34
N PHE A 983 -9.74 -27.18 7.02
CA PHE A 983 -8.67 -27.89 7.70
C PHE A 983 -8.69 -27.49 9.18
N PRO A 984 -8.75 -28.44 10.10
CA PRO A 984 -8.65 -28.13 11.53
C PRO A 984 -7.26 -27.57 11.82
N VAL A 985 -7.19 -26.51 12.61
CA VAL A 985 -5.91 -25.99 13.10
C VAL A 985 -5.62 -26.65 14.45
N ALA A 986 -4.46 -27.29 14.56
CA ALA A 986 -4.03 -27.85 15.82
C ALA A 986 -3.85 -26.72 16.84
N VAL A 987 -4.67 -26.72 17.89
CA VAL A 987 -4.44 -25.84 19.04
C VAL A 987 -3.25 -26.46 19.79
N PRO A 988 -2.08 -25.81 19.86
CA PRO A 988 -1.01 -26.31 20.70
C PRO A 988 -1.50 -26.31 22.14
N ASP A 989 -1.16 -27.35 22.89
CA ASP A 989 -1.32 -27.37 24.33
C ASP A 989 -0.73 -26.09 24.94
N ALA A 990 -1.47 -25.44 25.81
CA ALA A 990 -1.23 -24.10 26.36
C ALA A 990 0.07 -24.02 27.17
#